data_83cafd2af1d012c44ef2ad7987e82b1f
#
_entry.id   83cafd2af1d012c44ef2ad7987e82b1f
#
_cell.length_a   1.000
_cell.length_b   1.000
_cell.length_c   1.000
_cell.angle_alpha   90.00
_cell.angle_beta   90.00
_cell.angle_gamma   90.00
#
_symmetry.space_group_name_H-M   'P 1'
#
loop_
_entity.id
_entity.type
_entity.pdbx_description
1 polymer ?
#
loop_
_entity_poly.entity_id
_entity_poly.type
_entity_poly.pdbx_seq_one_letter_code
_entity_poly.pdbx_strand_id
1 'polypeptide(L)'
;MICTCLQHKTYEEILDLLPQLEMAEIRLDLCPLSDGQIEELFSQTDIPLIATCRAYSADCQRAAEVPAADLGPYEREAAGTSEASDAKREEAPSPHPAAEPGWAEAERRLQLAVQAGARFADLEIEAPSDFSRRFQKFCRETGTTLIRSHHDFEGTPDEKGLQMALARCFRYGADIAKIVTTCHNSQDAARIESLYSIILEDVDSLQGRLIAFGMGEEGRSTRIECLKRGAPFTYAALNGDDITAPGQWPVEEMEEAVYGNLRFFSRSGLRMPASKSFAQRAILAAALSEGTSHLYDYTPCEDSEAAMQVARSLGADVQTDGSTLIITGIGPVSQNLGLQLLNVGESGLLSRLCIPVLSAINGIPFALEGYGTLTHRPMNEAASIMAAFGVLLNNLDESTGREIHVPLTVRGRLIPGSAEVSGESGSQLISGLLMALPLCSKDSDLHVSDPKSLPYMYITLDVLRHFGISTRSEMEGDSKLLEDEDWSACTGINFKVRGGQSYHATELSIEADWSAAANFMVAGAIFGSVEIDGLDLKSIQADIAIIDVLVEAGAIVSQLENGTVCVRRAPLDSFSFDLNHAPDLFPVTAVLAAFCAGESRIAGLGRLAGKESDRATAIIEMLQQMGVEAYADSDVLVIQGESLASRMLNGRLMKGGAYTSRHDHRMAMALTVASLGADGPISIDDTACVAKSFPEFFETFDI
;
A
#
# COMPACT_ATOMS: atom_id res chain seq x y z
N MET A 1 1.14 -16.67 -7.26
CA MET A 1 -0.16 -16.67 -7.97
C MET A 1 -0.15 -17.68 -9.10
N ILE A 2 -1.32 -18.04 -9.59
CA ILE A 2 -1.49 -18.97 -10.71
C ILE A 2 -2.10 -18.19 -11.87
N CYS A 3 -1.38 -18.15 -13.00
CA CYS A 3 -1.82 -17.52 -14.24
C CYS A 3 -2.47 -18.57 -15.13
N THR A 4 -3.75 -18.40 -15.46
CA THR A 4 -4.48 -19.30 -16.37
C THR A 4 -4.29 -18.85 -17.80
N CYS A 5 -3.79 -19.74 -18.68
CA CYS A 5 -3.64 -19.46 -20.09
C CYS A 5 -4.98 -19.59 -20.81
N LEU A 6 -5.44 -18.50 -21.42
CA LEU A 6 -6.66 -18.47 -22.25
C LEU A 6 -6.27 -18.40 -23.74
N GLN A 7 -6.70 -19.43 -24.50
CA GLN A 7 -6.52 -19.54 -25.95
C GLN A 7 -7.77 -20.08 -26.61
N HIS A 8 -8.00 -19.73 -27.87
CA HIS A 8 -9.17 -20.16 -28.65
C HIS A 8 -10.52 -19.85 -27.99
N LYS A 9 -10.57 -18.83 -27.12
CA LYS A 9 -11.80 -18.35 -26.47
C LYS A 9 -12.30 -17.09 -27.17
N THR A 10 -13.61 -16.97 -27.30
CA THR A 10 -14.26 -15.74 -27.74
C THR A 10 -14.21 -14.66 -26.66
N TYR A 11 -14.55 -13.43 -27.00
CA TYR A 11 -14.60 -12.31 -26.07
C TYR A 11 -15.55 -12.59 -24.89
N GLU A 12 -16.75 -13.09 -25.20
CA GLU A 12 -17.79 -13.40 -24.21
C GLU A 12 -17.34 -14.52 -23.27
N GLU A 13 -16.73 -15.59 -23.81
CA GLU A 13 -16.19 -16.69 -23.00
C GLU A 13 -15.08 -16.20 -22.05
N ILE A 14 -14.24 -15.29 -22.51
CA ILE A 14 -13.18 -14.70 -21.66
C ILE A 14 -13.81 -13.93 -20.52
N LEU A 15 -14.79 -13.04 -20.79
CA LEU A 15 -15.46 -12.25 -19.75
C LEU A 15 -16.16 -13.11 -18.69
N ASP A 16 -16.75 -14.23 -19.09
CA ASP A 16 -17.39 -15.17 -18.15
C ASP A 16 -16.39 -15.92 -17.26
N LEU A 17 -15.17 -16.12 -17.74
CA LEU A 17 -14.12 -16.84 -17.04
C LEU A 17 -13.33 -15.95 -16.05
N LEU A 18 -13.02 -14.72 -16.45
CA LEU A 18 -12.13 -13.83 -15.68
C LEU A 18 -12.51 -13.67 -14.21
N PRO A 19 -13.79 -13.53 -13.81
CA PRO A 19 -14.15 -13.39 -12.38
C PRO A 19 -13.78 -14.58 -11.50
N GLN A 20 -13.49 -15.74 -12.10
CA GLN A 20 -13.17 -16.98 -11.39
C GLN A 20 -11.66 -17.23 -11.31
N LEU A 21 -10.83 -16.39 -11.95
CA LEU A 21 -9.40 -16.58 -12.07
C LEU A 21 -8.62 -15.58 -11.19
N GLU A 22 -7.46 -16.00 -10.68
CA GLU A 22 -6.54 -15.10 -9.98
C GLU A 22 -5.84 -14.14 -10.96
N MET A 23 -5.43 -14.65 -12.12
CA MET A 23 -4.67 -13.99 -13.16
C MET A 23 -4.85 -14.73 -14.48
N ALA A 24 -4.83 -14.03 -15.61
CA ALA A 24 -4.95 -14.69 -16.90
C ALA A 24 -3.95 -14.20 -17.94
N GLU A 25 -3.43 -15.12 -18.74
CA GLU A 25 -2.68 -14.84 -19.98
C GLU A 25 -3.65 -14.90 -21.15
N ILE A 26 -3.77 -13.80 -21.89
CA ILE A 26 -4.61 -13.73 -23.10
C ILE A 26 -3.70 -13.92 -24.30
N ARG A 27 -3.91 -15.05 -25.03
CA ARG A 27 -3.20 -15.36 -26.27
C ARG A 27 -3.83 -14.60 -27.44
N LEU A 28 -3.42 -13.34 -27.63
CA LEU A 28 -3.94 -12.44 -28.66
C LEU A 28 -3.79 -13.00 -30.07
N ASP A 29 -2.78 -13.84 -30.30
CA ASP A 29 -2.58 -14.54 -31.57
C ASP A 29 -3.56 -15.70 -31.81
N LEU A 30 -4.17 -16.25 -30.77
CA LEU A 30 -5.04 -17.43 -30.84
C LEU A 30 -6.50 -17.11 -30.50
N CYS A 31 -6.78 -16.04 -29.78
CA CYS A 31 -8.14 -15.59 -29.48
C CYS A 31 -8.66 -14.65 -30.57
N PRO A 32 -9.89 -14.88 -31.10
CA PRO A 32 -10.45 -14.12 -32.21
C PRO A 32 -11.02 -12.76 -31.74
N LEU A 33 -10.17 -11.92 -31.16
CA LEU A 33 -10.53 -10.61 -30.61
C LEU A 33 -10.32 -9.51 -31.65
N SER A 34 -11.30 -8.62 -31.79
CA SER A 34 -11.16 -7.34 -32.52
C SER A 34 -10.36 -6.34 -31.68
N ASP A 35 -9.86 -5.27 -32.31
CA ASP A 35 -9.11 -4.22 -31.62
C ASP A 35 -9.91 -3.57 -30.48
N GLY A 36 -11.18 -3.24 -30.71
CA GLY A 36 -12.06 -2.69 -29.69
C GLY A 36 -12.31 -3.66 -28.53
N GLN A 37 -12.40 -4.97 -28.78
CA GLN A 37 -12.52 -5.97 -27.73
C GLN A 37 -11.23 -6.13 -26.92
N ILE A 38 -10.05 -5.98 -27.57
CA ILE A 38 -8.76 -5.95 -26.83
C ILE A 38 -8.74 -4.73 -25.91
N GLU A 39 -9.06 -3.54 -26.43
CA GLU A 39 -9.08 -2.31 -25.64
C GLU A 39 -10.07 -2.42 -24.46
N GLU A 40 -11.27 -2.89 -24.68
CA GLU A 40 -12.30 -3.05 -23.66
C GLU A 40 -11.86 -4.08 -22.60
N LEU A 41 -11.35 -5.24 -23.03
CA LEU A 41 -10.92 -6.32 -22.14
C LEU A 41 -9.84 -5.85 -21.15
N PHE A 42 -8.79 -5.19 -21.64
CA PHE A 42 -7.67 -4.77 -20.81
C PHE A 42 -7.95 -3.50 -20.00
N SER A 43 -8.94 -2.68 -20.39
CA SER A 43 -9.31 -1.46 -19.66
C SER A 43 -10.34 -1.70 -18.54
N GLN A 44 -11.16 -2.75 -18.63
CA GLN A 44 -12.29 -2.97 -17.72
C GLN A 44 -12.09 -4.16 -16.76
N THR A 45 -10.98 -4.88 -16.87
CA THR A 45 -10.77 -6.10 -16.09
C THR A 45 -10.10 -5.79 -14.76
N ASP A 46 -10.66 -6.34 -13.68
CA ASP A 46 -10.18 -6.19 -12.29
C ASP A 46 -9.14 -7.24 -11.86
N ILE A 47 -8.69 -8.13 -12.74
CA ILE A 47 -7.63 -9.10 -12.45
C ILE A 47 -6.37 -8.82 -13.28
N PRO A 48 -5.16 -9.25 -12.83
CA PRO A 48 -3.95 -9.06 -13.62
C PRO A 48 -4.04 -9.81 -14.95
N LEU A 49 -3.92 -9.11 -16.06
CA LEU A 49 -3.84 -9.72 -17.38
C LEU A 49 -2.43 -9.64 -17.97
N ILE A 50 -2.01 -10.73 -18.63
CA ILE A 50 -0.81 -10.78 -19.47
C ILE A 50 -1.26 -10.72 -20.93
N ALA A 51 -0.79 -9.72 -21.66
CA ALA A 51 -0.92 -9.68 -23.12
C ALA A 51 0.19 -10.50 -23.76
N THR A 52 -0.15 -11.56 -24.49
CA THR A 52 0.80 -12.40 -25.22
C THR A 52 0.38 -12.52 -26.66
N CYS A 53 1.29 -12.20 -27.59
CA CYS A 53 1.07 -12.37 -29.03
C CYS A 53 2.32 -12.94 -29.67
N ARG A 54 2.31 -14.22 -30.05
CA ARG A 54 3.44 -14.90 -30.67
C ARG A 54 3.47 -14.62 -32.16
N ALA A 55 4.65 -14.30 -32.68
CA ALA A 55 4.83 -14.01 -34.10
C ALA A 55 5.15 -15.27 -34.93
N TYR A 56 5.57 -16.37 -34.29
CA TYR A 56 5.97 -17.61 -34.94
C TYR A 56 5.27 -18.82 -34.32
N SER A 57 4.89 -19.79 -35.21
CA SER A 57 4.57 -21.13 -34.76
C SER A 57 5.85 -21.90 -34.35
N ALA A 58 5.73 -22.98 -33.57
CA ALA A 58 6.84 -23.78 -33.05
C ALA A 58 7.82 -24.28 -34.14
N ASP A 59 7.42 -24.29 -35.43
CA ASP A 59 8.23 -24.72 -36.55
C ASP A 59 9.23 -23.64 -37.06
N CYS A 60 9.09 -22.37 -36.72
CA CYS A 60 9.91 -21.27 -37.19
C CYS A 60 11.15 -20.95 -36.32
N GLN A 61 11.29 -21.53 -35.16
CA GLN A 61 12.39 -21.26 -34.22
C GLN A 61 13.76 -21.76 -34.72
N ARG A 62 13.82 -22.53 -35.82
CA ARG A 62 15.06 -23.07 -36.40
C ARG A 62 15.94 -22.08 -37.18
N ALA A 63 15.49 -20.83 -37.38
CA ALA A 63 16.12 -19.94 -38.37
C ALA A 63 16.73 -18.63 -37.83
N ALA A 64 16.68 -18.35 -36.55
CA ALA A 64 17.23 -17.10 -36.01
C ALA A 64 18.65 -17.28 -35.47
N GLU A 65 19.65 -17.43 -36.37
CA GLU A 65 21.05 -17.17 -36.02
C GLU A 65 21.21 -15.68 -35.71
N VAL A 66 21.52 -15.34 -34.47
CA VAL A 66 21.87 -13.97 -34.07
C VAL A 66 23.18 -13.58 -34.74
N PRO A 67 23.26 -12.41 -35.42
CA PRO A 67 24.51 -11.95 -36.00
C PRO A 67 25.60 -11.82 -34.92
N ALA A 68 26.79 -12.32 -35.17
CA ALA A 68 27.91 -12.30 -34.21
C ALA A 68 28.33 -10.90 -33.73
N ALA A 69 27.80 -9.84 -34.36
CA ALA A 69 28.02 -8.44 -33.97
C ALA A 69 27.22 -8.04 -32.71
N ASP A 70 26.10 -8.74 -32.42
CA ASP A 70 25.21 -8.44 -31.29
C ASP A 70 25.50 -9.31 -30.05
N LEU A 71 26.49 -10.19 -30.10
CA LEU A 71 26.93 -11.05 -29.00
C LEU A 71 27.75 -10.25 -27.96
N GLY A 72 27.38 -10.33 -26.71
CA GLY A 72 28.16 -9.79 -25.61
C GLY A 72 29.41 -10.60 -25.28
N PRO A 73 30.26 -10.12 -24.35
CA PRO A 73 31.56 -10.75 -24.07
C PRO A 73 31.49 -12.25 -23.72
N TYR A 74 30.46 -12.68 -23.00
CA TYR A 74 30.26 -14.08 -22.62
C TYR A 74 29.82 -14.98 -23.77
N GLU A 75 29.08 -14.46 -24.74
CA GLU A 75 28.61 -15.22 -25.91
C GLU A 75 29.71 -15.42 -26.96
N ARG A 76 30.67 -14.51 -27.03
CA ARG A 76 31.82 -14.64 -27.96
C ARG A 76 32.79 -15.74 -27.55
N GLU A 77 32.95 -16.04 -26.26
CA GLU A 77 33.76 -17.15 -25.77
C GLU A 77 33.11 -18.52 -25.99
N ALA A 78 31.78 -18.59 -26.03
CA ALA A 78 31.03 -19.84 -26.25
C ALA A 78 30.92 -20.22 -27.72
N ALA A 79 31.00 -19.25 -28.65
CA ALA A 79 31.07 -19.44 -30.09
C ALA A 79 32.53 -19.78 -30.53
N GLY A 80 33.18 -20.68 -29.80
CA GLY A 80 34.52 -21.15 -30.11
C GLY A 80 34.59 -21.77 -31.50
N THR A 81 35.49 -21.21 -32.28
CA THR A 81 35.90 -21.58 -33.66
C THR A 81 35.95 -23.08 -33.90
N SER A 82 34.97 -23.61 -34.62
CA SER A 82 35.15 -24.82 -35.42
C SER A 82 34.99 -24.43 -36.89
N GLU A 83 36.10 -24.53 -37.62
CA GLU A 83 36.13 -24.35 -39.07
C GLU A 83 35.16 -25.33 -39.74
N ALA A 84 34.21 -24.77 -40.51
CA ALA A 84 33.23 -25.52 -41.26
C ALA A 84 33.81 -26.15 -42.51
N SER A 85 33.65 -27.46 -42.67
CA SER A 85 33.82 -28.16 -43.93
C SER A 85 32.61 -27.99 -44.82
N ASP A 86 32.80 -27.46 -46.02
CA ASP A 86 31.83 -27.35 -47.10
C ASP A 86 31.20 -28.70 -47.46
N ALA A 87 29.90 -28.84 -47.21
CA ALA A 87 29.09 -29.88 -47.82
C ALA A 87 27.80 -29.25 -48.39
N LYS A 88 27.65 -29.27 -49.69
CA LYS A 88 26.48 -28.85 -50.46
C LYS A 88 25.25 -29.62 -49.97
N ARG A 89 24.21 -28.92 -49.53
CA ARG A 89 22.86 -29.46 -49.33
C ARG A 89 21.95 -29.05 -50.49
N GLU A 90 21.30 -30.05 -51.10
CA GLU A 90 20.25 -29.90 -52.10
C GLU A 90 19.00 -29.27 -51.44
N GLU A 91 18.40 -28.30 -52.13
CA GLU A 91 17.17 -27.64 -51.76
C GLU A 91 15.95 -28.60 -51.87
N ALA A 92 15.25 -28.83 -50.77
CA ALA A 92 13.91 -29.45 -50.80
C ALA A 92 12.85 -28.33 -50.94
N PRO A 93 11.74 -28.56 -51.65
CA PRO A 93 10.74 -27.54 -51.94
C PRO A 93 9.94 -27.18 -50.67
N SER A 94 9.80 -25.88 -50.43
CA SER A 94 9.04 -25.28 -49.35
C SER A 94 7.55 -25.58 -49.44
N PRO A 95 6.86 -25.93 -48.37
CA PRO A 95 5.39 -25.89 -48.30
C PRO A 95 4.90 -24.44 -48.18
N HIS A 96 3.74 -24.17 -48.79
CA HIS A 96 3.11 -22.84 -48.88
C HIS A 96 2.92 -22.16 -47.52
N PRO A 97 3.14 -20.85 -47.41
CA PRO A 97 2.94 -20.10 -46.19
C PRO A 97 1.42 -19.87 -45.97
N ALA A 98 0.87 -20.42 -44.89
CA ALA A 98 -0.25 -19.82 -44.23
C ALA A 98 0.23 -18.46 -43.67
N ALA A 99 -0.53 -17.39 -43.88
CA ALA A 99 -0.15 -16.05 -43.46
C ALA A 99 0.06 -16.00 -41.92
N GLU A 100 1.33 -16.02 -41.50
CA GLU A 100 1.73 -15.82 -40.13
C GLU A 100 1.44 -14.38 -39.73
N PRO A 101 0.92 -14.07 -38.53
CA PRO A 101 0.95 -12.72 -38.01
C PRO A 101 2.42 -12.34 -37.87
N GLY A 102 2.91 -11.50 -38.78
CA GLY A 102 4.28 -11.02 -38.71
C GLY A 102 4.51 -10.20 -37.45
N TRP A 103 5.77 -9.97 -37.07
CA TRP A 103 6.14 -9.14 -35.92
C TRP A 103 5.42 -7.78 -35.88
N ALA A 104 5.05 -7.21 -37.02
CA ALA A 104 4.29 -5.96 -37.09
C ALA A 104 2.87 -6.08 -36.50
N GLU A 105 2.18 -7.19 -36.74
CA GLU A 105 0.86 -7.42 -36.14
C GLU A 105 0.98 -7.77 -34.66
N ALA A 106 1.99 -8.53 -34.25
CA ALA A 106 2.25 -8.78 -32.83
C ALA A 106 2.56 -7.48 -32.06
N GLU A 107 3.42 -6.60 -32.62
CA GLU A 107 3.70 -5.29 -32.05
C GLU A 107 2.42 -4.47 -31.90
N ARG A 108 1.59 -4.42 -32.93
CA ARG A 108 0.35 -3.65 -32.92
C ARG A 108 -0.64 -4.12 -31.86
N ARG A 109 -0.91 -5.43 -31.77
CA ARG A 109 -1.83 -6.01 -30.78
C ARG A 109 -1.32 -5.88 -29.36
N LEU A 110 -0.03 -6.09 -29.12
CA LEU A 110 0.59 -5.87 -27.82
C LEU A 110 0.53 -4.40 -27.39
N GLN A 111 0.75 -3.46 -28.32
CA GLN A 111 0.64 -2.04 -28.02
C GLN A 111 -0.81 -1.65 -27.67
N LEU A 112 -1.82 -2.17 -28.35
CA LEU A 112 -3.22 -1.92 -28.00
C LEU A 112 -3.53 -2.41 -26.58
N ALA A 113 -3.14 -3.62 -26.23
CA ALA A 113 -3.37 -4.17 -24.90
C ALA A 113 -2.64 -3.38 -23.80
N VAL A 114 -1.38 -3.00 -24.05
CA VAL A 114 -0.57 -2.18 -23.12
C VAL A 114 -1.18 -0.80 -22.94
N GLN A 115 -1.63 -0.15 -24.02
CA GLN A 115 -2.28 1.16 -23.95
C GLN A 115 -3.62 1.10 -23.23
N ALA A 116 -4.32 -0.04 -23.31
CA ALA A 116 -5.58 -0.28 -22.60
C ALA A 116 -5.40 -0.67 -21.13
N GLY A 117 -4.16 -0.83 -20.63
CA GLY A 117 -3.91 -1.08 -19.22
C GLY A 117 -3.45 -2.51 -18.88
N ALA A 118 -2.94 -3.28 -19.85
CA ALA A 118 -2.35 -4.58 -19.56
C ALA A 118 -1.30 -4.48 -18.45
N ARG A 119 -1.48 -5.26 -17.37
CA ARG A 119 -0.53 -5.27 -16.26
C ARG A 119 0.82 -5.87 -16.65
N PHE A 120 0.79 -6.89 -17.50
CA PHE A 120 1.96 -7.57 -18.00
C PHE A 120 1.90 -7.71 -19.52
N ALA A 121 3.05 -7.69 -20.19
CA ALA A 121 3.18 -8.01 -21.60
C ALA A 121 4.32 -8.99 -21.81
N ASP A 122 4.08 -10.11 -22.51
CA ASP A 122 5.07 -11.15 -22.80
C ASP A 122 5.60 -10.97 -24.23
N LEU A 123 6.90 -10.68 -24.36
CA LEU A 123 7.61 -10.54 -25.62
C LEU A 123 8.80 -11.50 -25.68
N GLU A 124 8.83 -12.37 -26.70
CA GLU A 124 9.93 -13.33 -26.92
C GLU A 124 11.27 -12.62 -27.13
N ILE A 125 12.37 -13.23 -26.65
CA ILE A 125 13.73 -12.67 -26.83
C ILE A 125 14.18 -12.68 -28.29
N GLU A 126 13.52 -13.45 -29.14
CA GLU A 126 13.73 -13.56 -30.59
C GLU A 126 13.12 -12.38 -31.38
N ALA A 127 12.34 -11.51 -30.72
CA ALA A 127 11.75 -10.34 -31.36
C ALA A 127 12.83 -9.40 -31.94
N PRO A 128 12.59 -8.77 -33.11
CA PRO A 128 13.52 -7.85 -33.73
C PRO A 128 13.99 -6.76 -32.76
N SER A 129 15.29 -6.45 -32.78
CA SER A 129 15.91 -5.53 -31.82
C SER A 129 15.28 -4.14 -31.79
N ASP A 130 14.83 -3.64 -32.96
CA ASP A 130 14.14 -2.35 -33.05
C ASP A 130 12.73 -2.39 -32.43
N PHE A 131 11.99 -3.46 -32.64
CA PHE A 131 10.71 -3.68 -31.96
C PHE A 131 10.94 -3.79 -30.45
N SER A 132 11.87 -4.64 -30.03
CA SER A 132 12.17 -4.85 -28.60
C SER A 132 12.47 -3.53 -27.86
N ARG A 133 13.29 -2.65 -28.45
CA ARG A 133 13.64 -1.35 -27.84
C ARG A 133 12.44 -0.40 -27.75
N ARG A 134 11.65 -0.28 -28.84
CA ARG A 134 10.45 0.58 -28.83
C ARG A 134 9.43 0.09 -27.82
N PHE A 135 9.19 -1.22 -27.79
CA PHE A 135 8.18 -1.83 -26.93
C PHE A 135 8.58 -1.76 -25.44
N GLN A 136 9.86 -1.99 -25.12
CA GLN A 136 10.38 -1.80 -23.76
C GLN A 136 10.17 -0.36 -23.26
N LYS A 137 10.49 0.63 -24.10
CA LYS A 137 10.27 2.03 -23.76
C LYS A 137 8.79 2.30 -23.53
N PHE A 138 7.93 1.78 -24.39
CA PHE A 138 6.49 1.95 -24.29
C PHE A 138 5.91 1.32 -23.00
N CYS A 139 6.30 0.10 -22.64
CA CYS A 139 5.91 -0.53 -21.39
C CYS A 139 6.32 0.31 -20.15
N ARG A 140 7.52 0.88 -20.16
CA ARG A 140 7.98 1.77 -19.07
C ARG A 140 7.14 3.04 -18.96
N GLU A 141 6.77 3.65 -20.10
CA GLU A 141 5.95 4.86 -20.13
C GLU A 141 4.51 4.61 -19.67
N THR A 142 4.00 3.40 -19.82
CA THR A 142 2.63 2.99 -19.42
C THR A 142 2.58 2.30 -18.06
N GLY A 143 3.73 1.98 -17.43
CA GLY A 143 3.77 1.22 -16.18
C GLY A 143 3.48 -0.28 -16.35
N THR A 144 3.53 -0.82 -17.57
CA THR A 144 3.34 -2.26 -17.85
C THR A 144 4.61 -3.04 -17.56
N THR A 145 4.52 -4.13 -16.80
CA THR A 145 5.65 -5.04 -16.52
C THR A 145 5.99 -5.88 -17.74
N LEU A 146 7.22 -5.77 -18.24
CA LEU A 146 7.68 -6.49 -19.42
C LEU A 146 8.27 -7.85 -19.06
N ILE A 147 7.60 -8.91 -19.51
CA ILE A 147 8.12 -10.28 -19.47
C ILE A 147 8.92 -10.53 -20.76
N ARG A 148 10.19 -10.94 -20.62
CA ARG A 148 10.98 -11.43 -21.77
C ARG A 148 11.06 -12.93 -21.68
N SER A 149 10.52 -13.62 -22.68
CA SER A 149 10.39 -15.07 -22.66
C SER A 149 11.32 -15.75 -23.65
N HIS A 150 11.89 -16.87 -23.22
CA HIS A 150 12.62 -17.82 -24.03
C HIS A 150 12.00 -19.20 -23.91
N HIS A 151 11.75 -19.84 -25.05
CA HIS A 151 11.18 -21.19 -25.11
C HIS A 151 12.11 -22.12 -25.91
N ASP A 152 12.43 -23.27 -25.34
CA ASP A 152 13.17 -24.34 -26.03
C ASP A 152 12.28 -25.60 -26.05
N PHE A 153 11.73 -25.89 -27.20
CA PHE A 153 10.84 -27.04 -27.40
C PHE A 153 11.58 -28.36 -27.67
N GLU A 154 12.88 -28.30 -27.98
CA GLU A 154 13.68 -29.49 -28.31
C GLU A 154 14.29 -30.14 -27.06
N GLY A 155 14.62 -29.35 -26.02
CA GLY A 155 15.22 -29.89 -24.81
C GLY A 155 15.59 -28.84 -23.80
N THR A 156 16.30 -29.25 -22.76
CA THR A 156 16.83 -28.35 -21.74
C THR A 156 18.35 -28.21 -21.96
N PRO A 157 18.83 -26.98 -22.28
CA PRO A 157 20.26 -26.71 -22.41
C PRO A 157 21.06 -27.06 -21.15
N ASP A 158 22.38 -27.08 -21.28
CA ASP A 158 23.28 -27.17 -20.13
C ASP A 158 23.18 -25.90 -19.24
N GLU A 159 23.76 -25.93 -18.06
CA GLU A 159 23.74 -24.82 -17.12
C GLU A 159 24.21 -23.50 -17.73
N LYS A 160 25.26 -23.55 -18.56
CA LYS A 160 25.81 -22.37 -19.23
C LYS A 160 24.82 -21.81 -20.26
N GLY A 161 24.17 -22.66 -21.03
CA GLY A 161 23.14 -22.29 -22.00
C GLY A 161 21.95 -21.62 -21.33
N LEU A 162 21.47 -22.20 -20.21
CA LEU A 162 20.39 -21.61 -19.42
C LEU A 162 20.76 -20.25 -18.81
N GLN A 163 21.99 -20.12 -18.26
CA GLN A 163 22.50 -18.84 -17.76
C GLN A 163 22.58 -17.76 -18.85
N MET A 164 23.01 -18.16 -20.06
CA MET A 164 23.03 -17.24 -21.19
C MET A 164 21.65 -16.79 -21.62
N ALA A 165 20.65 -17.70 -21.64
CA ALA A 165 19.26 -17.36 -21.93
C ALA A 165 18.70 -16.37 -20.89
N LEU A 166 18.96 -16.62 -19.60
CA LEU A 166 18.58 -15.74 -18.52
C LEU A 166 19.21 -14.34 -18.64
N ALA A 167 20.51 -14.28 -18.85
CA ALA A 167 21.23 -13.01 -19.03
C ALA A 167 20.73 -12.23 -20.27
N ARG A 168 20.35 -12.92 -21.35
CA ARG A 168 19.74 -12.30 -22.54
C ARG A 168 18.39 -11.68 -22.23
N CYS A 169 17.53 -12.33 -21.45
CA CYS A 169 16.23 -11.75 -21.05
C CYS A 169 16.42 -10.38 -20.39
N PHE A 170 17.31 -10.28 -19.41
CA PHE A 170 17.57 -9.01 -18.70
C PHE A 170 18.28 -7.98 -19.59
N ARG A 171 19.22 -8.38 -20.43
CA ARG A 171 19.87 -7.50 -21.41
C ARG A 171 18.86 -6.88 -22.39
N TYR A 172 17.83 -7.64 -22.77
CA TYR A 172 16.73 -7.14 -23.59
C TYR A 172 15.62 -6.46 -22.79
N GLY A 173 15.91 -6.09 -21.54
CA GLY A 173 15.12 -5.19 -20.73
C GLY A 173 13.93 -5.87 -20.04
N ALA A 174 14.08 -7.14 -19.67
CA ALA A 174 13.08 -7.82 -18.86
C ALA A 174 12.91 -7.15 -17.48
N ASP A 175 11.69 -6.91 -17.06
CA ASP A 175 11.36 -6.78 -15.66
C ASP A 175 11.26 -8.18 -15.05
N ILE A 176 10.66 -9.13 -15.78
CA ILE A 176 10.60 -10.56 -15.44
C ILE A 176 11.17 -11.39 -16.59
N ALA A 177 12.14 -12.25 -16.29
CA ALA A 177 12.65 -13.24 -17.24
C ALA A 177 11.81 -14.52 -17.16
N LYS A 178 11.36 -15.05 -18.32
CA LYS A 178 10.60 -16.30 -18.41
C LYS A 178 11.39 -17.30 -19.26
N ILE A 179 11.79 -18.43 -18.66
CA ILE A 179 12.57 -19.49 -19.31
C ILE A 179 11.77 -20.79 -19.25
N VAL A 180 11.40 -21.32 -20.42
CA VAL A 180 10.61 -22.53 -20.54
C VAL A 180 11.30 -23.50 -21.49
N THR A 181 11.65 -24.69 -21.01
CA THR A 181 12.37 -25.69 -21.83
C THR A 181 11.73 -27.07 -21.70
N THR A 182 11.93 -27.96 -22.66
CA THR A 182 11.41 -29.34 -22.59
C THR A 182 12.30 -30.21 -21.74
N CYS A 183 11.76 -30.83 -20.71
CA CYS A 183 12.45 -31.81 -19.87
C CYS A 183 12.23 -33.22 -20.39
N HIS A 184 13.32 -33.93 -20.67
CA HIS A 184 13.31 -35.34 -21.06
C HIS A 184 13.63 -36.29 -19.90
N ASN A 185 14.17 -35.74 -18.80
CA ASN A 185 14.55 -36.48 -17.61
C ASN A 185 14.61 -35.56 -16.37
N SER A 186 14.76 -36.14 -15.19
CA SER A 186 14.83 -35.40 -13.93
C SER A 186 16.06 -34.50 -13.79
N GLN A 187 17.16 -34.74 -14.54
CA GLN A 187 18.33 -33.85 -14.53
C GLN A 187 18.03 -32.55 -15.28
N ASP A 188 17.18 -32.60 -16.31
CA ASP A 188 16.71 -31.42 -17.01
C ASP A 188 15.91 -30.51 -16.08
N ALA A 189 14.98 -31.10 -15.31
CA ALA A 189 14.23 -30.39 -14.29
C ALA A 189 15.15 -29.72 -13.25
N ALA A 190 16.13 -30.48 -12.73
CA ALA A 190 17.08 -29.96 -11.76
C ALA A 190 17.93 -28.81 -12.31
N ARG A 191 18.30 -28.83 -13.62
CA ARG A 191 19.04 -27.74 -14.26
C ARG A 191 18.19 -26.46 -14.36
N ILE A 192 16.90 -26.57 -14.71
CA ILE A 192 15.99 -25.40 -14.73
C ILE A 192 15.87 -24.80 -13.33
N GLU A 193 15.69 -25.65 -12.33
CA GLU A 193 15.58 -25.21 -10.94
C GLU A 193 16.84 -24.52 -10.43
N SER A 194 18.03 -24.92 -10.92
CA SER A 194 19.29 -24.27 -10.54
C SER A 194 19.39 -22.80 -10.94
N LEU A 195 18.59 -22.34 -11.93
CA LEU A 195 18.54 -20.94 -12.34
C LEU A 195 18.19 -19.98 -11.19
N TYR A 196 17.37 -20.41 -10.24
CA TYR A 196 16.99 -19.59 -9.08
C TYR A 196 18.14 -19.35 -8.08
N SER A 197 19.26 -20.05 -8.22
CA SER A 197 20.45 -19.90 -7.37
C SER A 197 21.57 -19.10 -8.05
N ILE A 198 21.33 -18.57 -9.25
CA ILE A 198 22.31 -17.81 -10.01
C ILE A 198 22.35 -16.37 -9.52
N ILE A 199 23.56 -15.82 -9.43
CA ILE A 199 23.83 -14.41 -9.19
C ILE A 199 24.25 -13.79 -10.50
N LEU A 200 23.54 -12.77 -10.96
CA LEU A 200 23.90 -11.96 -12.12
C LEU A 200 24.50 -10.64 -11.64
N GLU A 201 25.56 -10.16 -12.32
CA GLU A 201 26.27 -8.94 -11.91
C GLU A 201 25.39 -7.68 -11.96
N ASP A 202 24.40 -7.65 -12.88
CA ASP A 202 23.56 -6.49 -13.14
C ASP A 202 22.13 -6.66 -12.59
N VAL A 203 21.87 -7.68 -11.77
CA VAL A 203 20.55 -7.97 -11.20
C VAL A 203 20.67 -8.26 -9.71
N ASP A 204 20.18 -7.37 -8.88
CA ASP A 204 20.32 -7.44 -7.43
C ASP A 204 19.64 -8.69 -6.82
N SER A 205 18.52 -9.14 -7.38
CA SER A 205 17.81 -10.33 -6.97
C SER A 205 16.99 -10.93 -8.12
N LEU A 206 16.88 -12.26 -8.16
CA LEU A 206 15.96 -12.97 -9.06
C LEU A 206 14.61 -13.25 -8.42
N GLN A 207 14.46 -13.00 -7.14
CA GLN A 207 13.17 -13.16 -6.44
C GLN A 207 12.14 -12.20 -7.01
N GLY A 208 10.96 -12.70 -7.39
CA GLY A 208 9.93 -11.94 -8.08
C GLY A 208 10.21 -11.67 -9.57
N ARG A 209 11.44 -11.93 -10.07
CA ARG A 209 11.90 -11.54 -11.41
C ARG A 209 12.26 -12.70 -12.34
N LEU A 210 12.12 -13.94 -11.89
CA LEU A 210 12.38 -15.13 -12.69
C LEU A 210 11.17 -16.07 -12.65
N ILE A 211 10.74 -16.54 -13.83
CA ILE A 211 9.80 -17.62 -14.04
C ILE A 211 10.53 -18.69 -14.87
N ALA A 212 10.93 -19.79 -14.27
CA ALA A 212 11.62 -20.87 -14.97
C ALA A 212 11.00 -22.22 -14.63
N PHE A 213 10.55 -22.95 -15.64
CA PHE A 213 9.98 -24.29 -15.48
C PHE A 213 10.10 -25.13 -16.76
N GLY A 214 9.92 -26.45 -16.60
CA GLY A 214 9.99 -27.41 -17.70
C GLY A 214 8.62 -27.78 -18.29
N MET A 215 8.63 -28.08 -19.56
CA MET A 215 7.54 -28.78 -20.28
C MET A 215 7.75 -30.28 -20.22
N GLY A 216 6.72 -31.05 -20.55
CA GLY A 216 6.71 -32.50 -20.49
C GLY A 216 6.41 -33.04 -19.10
N GLU A 217 6.21 -34.35 -18.97
CA GLU A 217 5.86 -35.00 -17.72
C GLU A 217 6.97 -34.85 -16.67
N GLU A 218 8.23 -34.97 -17.08
CA GLU A 218 9.42 -34.80 -16.23
C GLU A 218 9.58 -33.36 -15.72
N GLY A 219 9.04 -32.39 -16.46
CA GLY A 219 9.05 -30.96 -16.08
C GLY A 219 7.84 -30.52 -15.27
N ARG A 220 6.80 -31.37 -15.13
CA ARG A 220 5.51 -30.98 -14.54
C ARG A 220 5.64 -30.39 -13.14
N SER A 221 6.44 -31.00 -12.26
CA SER A 221 6.64 -30.54 -10.88
C SER A 221 7.33 -29.18 -10.78
N THR A 222 8.16 -28.82 -11.78
CA THR A 222 8.90 -27.55 -11.76
C THR A 222 8.00 -26.33 -11.85
N ARG A 223 6.73 -26.49 -12.30
CA ARG A 223 5.73 -25.40 -12.34
C ARG A 223 5.26 -25.00 -10.93
N ILE A 224 5.29 -25.92 -9.96
CA ILE A 224 5.04 -25.61 -8.54
C ILE A 224 6.36 -25.22 -7.88
N GLU A 225 7.46 -25.92 -8.20
CA GLU A 225 8.77 -25.66 -7.62
C GLU A 225 9.26 -24.23 -7.92
N CYS A 226 8.92 -23.66 -9.08
CA CYS A 226 9.25 -22.26 -9.41
C CYS A 226 8.65 -21.27 -8.38
N LEU A 227 7.41 -21.48 -7.92
CA LEU A 227 6.80 -20.64 -6.89
C LEU A 227 7.52 -20.78 -5.54
N LYS A 228 7.95 -21.99 -5.16
CA LYS A 228 8.74 -22.20 -3.94
C LYS A 228 10.04 -21.42 -3.96
N ARG A 229 10.63 -21.24 -5.15
CA ARG A 229 11.90 -20.55 -5.37
C ARG A 229 11.77 -19.07 -5.61
N GLY A 230 10.55 -18.52 -5.51
CA GLY A 230 10.28 -17.09 -5.56
C GLY A 230 9.86 -16.55 -6.94
N ALA A 231 9.37 -17.40 -7.85
CA ALA A 231 8.68 -16.90 -9.05
C ALA A 231 7.43 -16.10 -8.64
N PRO A 232 7.13 -14.97 -9.32
CA PRO A 232 5.97 -14.15 -8.98
C PRO A 232 4.64 -14.89 -9.24
N PHE A 233 4.60 -15.72 -10.26
CA PHE A 233 3.48 -16.58 -10.62
C PHE A 233 3.94 -17.76 -11.47
N THR A 234 3.04 -18.73 -11.67
CA THR A 234 3.23 -19.87 -12.56
C THR A 234 2.06 -19.99 -13.52
N TYR A 235 2.16 -20.89 -14.52
CA TYR A 235 1.17 -21.01 -15.58
C TYR A 235 0.39 -22.33 -15.48
N ALA A 236 -0.94 -22.25 -15.52
CA ALA A 236 -1.87 -23.36 -15.54
C ALA A 236 -2.75 -23.35 -16.79
N ALA A 237 -3.33 -24.50 -17.15
CA ALA A 237 -4.41 -24.60 -18.11
C ALA A 237 -5.75 -24.30 -17.44
N LEU A 238 -6.75 -23.84 -18.20
CA LEU A 238 -8.08 -23.61 -17.67
C LEU A 238 -8.69 -24.94 -17.12
N ASN A 239 -8.53 -26.04 -17.85
CA ASN A 239 -8.92 -27.37 -17.46
C ASN A 239 -8.09 -28.42 -18.22
N GLY A 240 -8.39 -29.71 -18.06
CA GLY A 240 -7.68 -30.79 -18.73
C GLY A 240 -7.80 -30.82 -20.26
N ASP A 241 -8.84 -30.23 -20.84
CA ASP A 241 -9.05 -30.15 -22.27
C ASP A 241 -8.37 -28.93 -22.93
N ASP A 242 -8.06 -27.89 -22.11
CA ASP A 242 -7.44 -26.63 -22.54
C ASP A 242 -5.91 -26.59 -22.29
N ILE A 243 -5.24 -27.75 -22.19
CA ILE A 243 -3.79 -27.83 -22.00
C ILE A 243 -3.05 -27.17 -23.17
N THR A 244 -2.24 -26.15 -22.88
CA THR A 244 -1.49 -25.37 -23.89
C THR A 244 -0.09 -25.88 -24.13
N ALA A 245 0.46 -26.64 -23.19
CA ALA A 245 1.82 -27.22 -23.27
C ALA A 245 1.89 -28.55 -22.51
N PRO A 246 2.69 -29.55 -22.95
CA PRO A 246 2.82 -30.80 -22.25
C PRO A 246 3.26 -30.61 -20.78
N GLY A 247 2.65 -31.40 -19.88
CA GLY A 247 2.93 -31.32 -18.43
C GLY A 247 2.32 -30.12 -17.71
N GLN A 248 1.42 -29.39 -18.34
CA GLN A 248 0.70 -28.29 -17.70
C GLN A 248 -0.38 -28.86 -16.75
N TRP A 249 -0.54 -28.19 -15.60
CA TRP A 249 -1.59 -28.52 -14.63
C TRP A 249 -2.91 -27.80 -14.98
N PRO A 250 -4.07 -28.43 -14.80
CA PRO A 250 -5.33 -27.71 -14.67
C PRO A 250 -5.29 -26.73 -13.49
N VAL A 251 -5.94 -25.57 -13.61
CA VAL A 251 -5.88 -24.51 -12.60
C VAL A 251 -6.38 -25.00 -11.24
N GLU A 252 -7.50 -25.74 -11.18
CA GLU A 252 -8.06 -26.26 -9.92
C GLU A 252 -7.07 -27.20 -9.18
N GLU A 253 -6.42 -28.13 -9.92
CA GLU A 253 -5.43 -29.03 -9.34
C GLU A 253 -4.19 -28.26 -8.82
N MET A 254 -3.78 -27.21 -9.53
CA MET A 254 -2.65 -26.39 -9.14
C MET A 254 -2.97 -25.53 -7.93
N GLU A 255 -4.18 -24.97 -7.85
CA GLU A 255 -4.66 -24.20 -6.69
C GLU A 255 -4.70 -25.09 -5.44
N GLU A 256 -5.22 -26.29 -5.54
CA GLU A 256 -5.20 -27.25 -4.42
C GLU A 256 -3.77 -27.60 -3.99
N ALA A 257 -2.87 -27.79 -4.94
CA ALA A 257 -1.48 -28.12 -4.65
C ALA A 257 -0.69 -26.95 -4.04
N VAL A 258 -1.00 -25.71 -4.40
CA VAL A 258 -0.30 -24.50 -3.92
C VAL A 258 -0.92 -23.97 -2.63
N TYR A 259 -2.23 -23.83 -2.58
CA TYR A 259 -2.96 -23.14 -1.51
C TYR A 259 -3.69 -24.09 -0.56
N GLY A 260 -3.91 -25.36 -0.96
CA GLY A 260 -4.58 -26.35 -0.13
C GLY A 260 -5.95 -25.85 0.35
N ASN A 261 -6.12 -25.80 1.68
CA ASN A 261 -7.36 -25.33 2.32
C ASN A 261 -7.33 -23.83 2.70
N LEU A 262 -6.44 -23.02 2.14
CA LEU A 262 -6.42 -21.58 2.42
C LEU A 262 -7.76 -20.94 2.06
N ARG A 263 -8.38 -20.29 3.04
CA ARG A 263 -9.60 -19.53 2.81
C ARG A 263 -9.23 -18.12 2.34
N PHE A 264 -9.51 -17.81 1.09
CA PHE A 264 -9.28 -16.47 0.57
C PHE A 264 -10.18 -15.43 1.25
N PHE A 265 -9.59 -14.26 1.49
CA PHE A 265 -10.30 -13.11 2.05
C PHE A 265 -11.06 -12.38 0.93
N SER A 266 -12.40 -12.41 1.00
CA SER A 266 -13.23 -11.67 0.04
C SER A 266 -14.32 -10.92 0.79
N ARG A 267 -14.37 -9.60 0.61
CA ARG A 267 -15.36 -8.72 1.24
C ARG A 267 -15.84 -7.67 0.25
N SER A 268 -17.13 -7.46 0.17
CA SER A 268 -17.76 -6.42 -0.68
C SER A 268 -18.77 -5.61 0.12
N GLY A 269 -19.02 -4.38 -0.35
CA GLY A 269 -20.00 -3.48 0.27
C GLY A 269 -19.58 -3.00 1.67
N LEU A 270 -18.27 -3.03 1.97
CA LEU A 270 -17.75 -2.55 3.24
C LEU A 270 -17.90 -1.03 3.33
N ARG A 271 -18.22 -0.55 4.53
CA ARG A 271 -18.15 0.88 4.87
C ARG A 271 -17.22 1.07 6.06
N MET A 272 -16.34 2.05 5.94
CA MET A 272 -15.42 2.37 7.02
C MET A 272 -16.07 3.29 8.04
N PRO A 273 -15.63 3.25 9.31
CA PRO A 273 -16.09 4.20 10.32
C PRO A 273 -15.69 5.62 9.95
N ALA A 274 -16.32 6.60 10.60
CA ALA A 274 -15.92 8.00 10.52
C ALA A 274 -14.46 8.20 10.97
N SER A 275 -13.70 9.03 10.25
CA SER A 275 -12.34 9.39 10.65
C SER A 275 -12.34 10.06 12.03
N LYS A 276 -11.77 9.37 13.02
CA LYS A 276 -11.67 9.90 14.38
C LYS A 276 -10.90 11.22 14.44
N SER A 277 -9.89 11.36 13.58
CA SER A 277 -9.07 12.57 13.51
C SER A 277 -9.85 13.77 12.98
N PHE A 278 -10.74 13.53 12.02
CA PHE A 278 -11.65 14.55 11.52
C PHE A 278 -12.76 14.85 12.56
N ALA A 279 -13.39 13.81 13.09
CA ALA A 279 -14.49 13.90 14.06
C ALA A 279 -14.13 14.72 15.30
N GLN A 280 -12.97 14.46 15.93
CA GLN A 280 -12.55 15.20 17.12
C GLN A 280 -12.39 16.70 16.87
N ARG A 281 -11.85 17.08 15.71
CA ARG A 281 -11.71 18.48 15.29
C ARG A 281 -13.08 19.14 15.06
N ALA A 282 -13.96 18.45 14.33
CA ALA A 282 -15.29 18.95 14.02
C ALA A 282 -16.16 19.09 15.28
N ILE A 283 -16.11 18.10 16.19
CA ILE A 283 -16.82 18.15 17.48
C ILE A 283 -16.35 19.33 18.33
N LEU A 284 -15.03 19.53 18.45
CA LEU A 284 -14.48 20.64 19.21
C LEU A 284 -14.83 22.00 18.58
N ALA A 285 -14.76 22.12 17.26
CA ALA A 285 -15.13 23.33 16.53
C ALA A 285 -16.65 23.63 16.68
N ALA A 286 -17.50 22.59 16.58
CA ALA A 286 -18.94 22.72 16.82
C ALA A 286 -19.26 23.16 18.26
N ALA A 287 -18.53 22.64 19.24
CA ALA A 287 -18.69 23.05 20.64
C ALA A 287 -18.37 24.53 20.88
N LEU A 288 -17.43 25.09 20.11
CA LEU A 288 -17.03 26.49 20.18
C LEU A 288 -17.91 27.42 19.33
N SER A 289 -18.77 26.87 18.47
CA SER A 289 -19.56 27.67 17.52
C SER A 289 -20.75 28.37 18.15
N GLU A 290 -21.20 29.45 17.49
CA GLU A 290 -22.49 30.04 17.76
C GLU A 290 -23.56 29.33 16.92
N GLY A 291 -24.58 28.76 17.60
CA GLY A 291 -25.69 28.04 16.98
C GLY A 291 -25.53 26.51 17.03
N THR A 292 -26.31 25.83 16.21
CA THR A 292 -26.39 24.36 16.20
C THR A 292 -25.77 23.82 14.91
N SER A 293 -24.77 22.98 15.07
CA SER A 293 -24.11 22.27 13.96
C SER A 293 -24.66 20.86 13.80
N HIS A 294 -24.71 20.38 12.56
CA HIS A 294 -25.04 18.99 12.22
C HIS A 294 -23.84 18.33 11.56
N LEU A 295 -23.30 17.30 12.22
CA LEU A 295 -22.18 16.51 11.72
C LEU A 295 -22.73 15.16 11.26
N TYR A 296 -22.77 14.95 9.95
CA TYR A 296 -23.30 13.75 9.29
C TYR A 296 -22.24 12.65 9.19
N ASP A 297 -22.71 11.44 8.90
CA ASP A 297 -21.87 10.24 8.67
C ASP A 297 -20.98 9.88 9.88
N TYR A 298 -21.39 10.28 11.06
CA TYR A 298 -20.68 9.97 12.29
C TYR A 298 -20.87 8.51 12.71
N THR A 299 -19.77 7.87 13.12
CA THR A 299 -19.77 6.59 13.81
C THR A 299 -19.04 6.72 15.15
N PRO A 300 -19.58 6.15 16.25
CA PRO A 300 -18.96 6.29 17.57
C PRO A 300 -17.67 5.49 17.69
N CYS A 301 -16.68 6.08 18.38
CA CYS A 301 -15.50 5.40 18.88
C CYS A 301 -15.06 6.10 20.17
N GLU A 302 -14.24 5.46 21.00
CA GLU A 302 -13.85 6.01 22.30
C GLU A 302 -13.20 7.40 22.20
N ASP A 303 -12.35 7.64 21.21
CA ASP A 303 -11.70 8.94 20.98
C ASP A 303 -12.72 10.05 20.62
N SER A 304 -13.74 9.73 19.82
CA SER A 304 -14.79 10.71 19.49
C SER A 304 -15.80 10.92 20.60
N GLU A 305 -16.07 9.91 21.40
CA GLU A 305 -16.90 10.02 22.61
C GLU A 305 -16.21 10.89 23.67
N ALA A 306 -14.88 10.75 23.82
CA ALA A 306 -14.12 11.65 24.67
C ALA A 306 -14.23 13.12 24.20
N ALA A 307 -14.20 13.36 22.88
CA ALA A 307 -14.41 14.71 22.33
C ALA A 307 -15.83 15.24 22.63
N MET A 308 -16.87 14.40 22.56
CA MET A 308 -18.22 14.80 22.96
C MET A 308 -18.30 15.13 24.46
N GLN A 309 -17.60 14.38 25.31
CA GLN A 309 -17.55 14.70 26.75
C GLN A 309 -16.82 16.03 27.03
N VAL A 310 -15.75 16.29 26.26
CA VAL A 310 -15.07 17.61 26.30
C VAL A 310 -16.06 18.70 25.87
N ALA A 311 -16.79 18.54 24.77
CA ALA A 311 -17.79 19.49 24.29
C ALA A 311 -18.84 19.79 25.38
N ARG A 312 -19.39 18.76 26.06
CA ARG A 312 -20.32 18.91 27.19
C ARG A 312 -19.67 19.62 28.38
N SER A 313 -18.42 19.32 28.67
CA SER A 313 -17.69 19.98 29.77
C SER A 313 -17.47 21.47 29.50
N LEU A 314 -17.36 21.86 28.24
CA LEU A 314 -17.30 23.26 27.81
C LEU A 314 -18.66 23.96 27.96
N GLY A 315 -19.75 23.21 28.03
CA GLY A 315 -21.14 23.73 28.16
C GLY A 315 -21.97 23.60 26.88
N ALA A 316 -21.47 22.92 25.86
CA ALA A 316 -22.21 22.61 24.63
C ALA A 316 -23.26 21.52 24.88
N ASP A 317 -24.42 21.62 24.21
CA ASP A 317 -25.42 20.55 24.18
C ASP A 317 -25.10 19.61 23.02
N VAL A 318 -24.93 18.33 23.30
CA VAL A 318 -24.54 17.30 22.34
C VAL A 318 -25.55 16.18 22.31
N GLN A 319 -26.21 16.01 21.18
CA GLN A 319 -27.23 14.99 20.93
C GLN A 319 -26.81 14.13 19.75
N THR A 320 -27.28 12.89 19.69
CA THR A 320 -27.04 11.95 18.58
C THR A 320 -28.39 11.51 18.00
N ASP A 321 -28.55 11.61 16.70
CA ASP A 321 -29.69 11.09 15.95
C ASP A 321 -29.22 10.21 14.79
N GLY A 322 -29.26 8.89 14.98
CA GLY A 322 -28.69 7.94 14.06
C GLY A 322 -27.17 8.18 13.87
N SER A 323 -26.74 8.41 12.64
CA SER A 323 -25.36 8.76 12.27
C SER A 323 -25.10 10.28 12.24
N THR A 324 -25.97 11.09 12.85
CA THR A 324 -25.82 12.55 12.90
C THR A 324 -25.54 13.02 14.33
N LEU A 325 -24.46 13.76 14.54
CA LEU A 325 -24.27 14.51 15.78
C LEU A 325 -24.86 15.91 15.64
N ILE A 326 -25.67 16.30 16.58
CA ILE A 326 -26.29 17.62 16.69
C ILE A 326 -25.65 18.31 17.89
N ILE A 327 -24.87 19.36 17.61
CA ILE A 327 -24.11 20.07 18.65
C ILE A 327 -24.52 21.54 18.67
N THR A 328 -25.15 21.98 19.78
CA THR A 328 -25.38 23.40 20.03
C THR A 328 -24.22 23.93 20.85
N GLY A 329 -23.37 24.74 20.18
CA GLY A 329 -22.12 25.25 20.76
C GLY A 329 -22.37 26.40 21.77
N ILE A 330 -21.28 26.76 22.45
CA ILE A 330 -21.30 27.78 23.51
C ILE A 330 -21.26 29.21 22.99
N GLY A 331 -20.98 29.40 21.69
CA GLY A 331 -20.84 30.70 21.04
C GLY A 331 -19.61 31.49 21.52
N PRO A 332 -19.55 32.79 21.17
CA PRO A 332 -18.42 33.62 21.56
C PRO A 332 -18.26 33.68 23.08
N VAL A 333 -17.15 33.22 23.59
CA VAL A 333 -16.84 33.25 25.01
C VAL A 333 -16.39 34.64 25.39
N SER A 334 -17.34 35.45 25.86
CA SER A 334 -17.08 36.79 26.42
C SER A 334 -16.58 36.77 27.84
N GLN A 335 -16.76 35.66 28.55
CA GLN A 335 -16.37 35.46 29.94
C GLN A 335 -15.60 34.19 30.14
N ASN A 336 -14.78 34.16 31.20
CA ASN A 336 -14.07 33.00 31.65
C ASN A 336 -14.98 31.79 31.91
N LEU A 337 -14.73 30.64 31.26
CA LEU A 337 -15.48 29.40 31.47
C LEU A 337 -15.39 28.88 32.90
N GLY A 338 -14.29 29.20 33.62
CA GLY A 338 -14.07 28.75 34.99
C GLY A 338 -13.88 27.24 35.16
N LEU A 339 -13.51 26.55 34.07
CA LEU A 339 -13.29 25.12 34.07
C LEU A 339 -11.98 24.78 34.82
N GLN A 340 -12.10 23.92 35.82
CA GLN A 340 -10.94 23.51 36.65
C GLN A 340 -10.38 22.16 36.28
N LEU A 341 -11.17 21.31 35.65
CA LEU A 341 -10.80 19.94 35.24
C LEU A 341 -11.36 19.59 33.89
N LEU A 342 -10.56 18.96 33.05
CA LEU A 342 -10.97 18.40 31.77
C LEU A 342 -10.41 16.98 31.62
N ASN A 343 -11.30 16.03 31.32
CA ASN A 343 -10.91 14.67 30.96
C ASN A 343 -10.97 14.47 29.46
N VAL A 344 -9.85 14.03 28.86
CA VAL A 344 -9.70 13.82 27.42
C VAL A 344 -9.66 12.34 27.02
N GLY A 345 -10.07 11.46 27.93
CA GLY A 345 -10.04 10.02 27.69
C GLY A 345 -8.62 9.49 27.50
N GLU A 346 -8.44 8.66 26.50
CA GLU A 346 -7.14 8.15 26.09
C GLU A 346 -6.60 8.87 24.83
N SER A 347 -7.25 9.95 24.39
CA SER A 347 -6.94 10.60 23.13
C SER A 347 -5.72 11.55 23.20
N GLY A 348 -4.62 11.15 22.55
CA GLY A 348 -3.43 12.00 22.40
C GLY A 348 -3.69 13.23 21.53
N LEU A 349 -4.54 13.12 20.51
CA LEU A 349 -4.94 14.25 19.67
C LEU A 349 -5.77 15.25 20.50
N LEU A 350 -6.84 14.78 21.14
CA LEU A 350 -7.76 15.63 21.89
C LEU A 350 -7.04 16.40 23.00
N SER A 351 -6.10 15.77 23.72
CA SER A 351 -5.28 16.44 24.72
C SER A 351 -4.52 17.62 24.13
N ARG A 352 -3.89 17.45 22.99
CA ARG A 352 -3.09 18.47 22.30
C ARG A 352 -3.94 19.54 21.60
N LEU A 353 -5.18 19.24 21.22
CA LEU A 353 -6.13 20.24 20.74
C LEU A 353 -6.66 21.11 21.90
N CYS A 354 -7.01 20.48 23.04
CA CYS A 354 -7.65 21.16 24.18
C CYS A 354 -6.68 22.09 24.93
N ILE A 355 -5.40 21.76 25.04
CA ILE A 355 -4.43 22.61 25.80
C ILE A 355 -4.42 24.05 25.26
N PRO A 356 -4.13 24.34 23.97
CA PRO A 356 -4.14 25.71 23.46
C PRO A 356 -5.54 26.32 23.41
N VAL A 357 -6.60 25.55 23.02
CA VAL A 357 -7.96 26.06 22.95
C VAL A 357 -8.44 26.57 24.29
N LEU A 358 -8.31 25.78 25.37
CA LEU A 358 -8.69 26.20 26.70
C LEU A 358 -7.82 27.33 27.22
N SER A 359 -6.52 27.35 26.90
CA SER A 359 -5.64 28.46 27.27
C SER A 359 -6.05 29.79 26.62
N ALA A 360 -6.80 29.75 25.49
CA ALA A 360 -7.35 30.95 24.85
C ALA A 360 -8.62 31.45 25.55
N ILE A 361 -9.49 30.53 25.98
CA ILE A 361 -10.86 30.87 26.44
C ILE A 361 -11.10 30.70 27.95
N ASN A 362 -10.28 29.89 28.65
CA ASN A 362 -10.42 29.66 30.09
C ASN A 362 -9.43 30.55 30.84
N GLY A 363 -9.92 31.48 31.63
CA GLY A 363 -9.10 32.48 32.30
C GLY A 363 -8.47 32.01 33.62
N ILE A 364 -8.69 30.76 34.06
CA ILE A 364 -8.11 30.16 35.26
C ILE A 364 -7.29 28.93 34.92
N PRO A 365 -6.30 28.55 35.75
CA PRO A 365 -5.60 27.28 35.62
C PRO A 365 -6.56 26.09 35.66
N PHE A 366 -6.30 25.06 34.90
CA PHE A 366 -7.07 23.82 34.88
C PHE A 366 -6.16 22.59 34.89
N ALA A 367 -6.71 21.47 35.35
CA ALA A 367 -6.10 20.16 35.24
C ALA A 367 -6.60 19.47 33.98
N LEU A 368 -5.67 18.80 33.26
CA LEU A 368 -5.97 17.91 32.16
C LEU A 368 -5.74 16.46 32.61
N GLU A 369 -6.78 15.65 32.57
CA GLU A 369 -6.73 14.25 32.94
C GLU A 369 -7.01 13.34 31.74
N GLY A 370 -6.55 12.11 31.84
CA GLY A 370 -6.77 11.03 30.91
C GLY A 370 -6.38 9.70 31.51
N TYR A 371 -6.48 8.64 30.75
CA TYR A 371 -6.16 7.28 31.21
C TYR A 371 -5.45 6.46 30.12
N GLY A 372 -5.20 5.17 30.44
CA GLY A 372 -4.59 4.22 29.53
C GLY A 372 -3.20 4.63 29.05
N THR A 373 -2.88 4.42 27.79
CA THR A 373 -1.59 4.70 27.20
C THR A 373 -1.24 6.20 27.23
N LEU A 374 -2.24 7.11 27.31
CA LEU A 374 -2.02 8.54 27.33
C LEU A 374 -1.18 9.01 28.55
N THR A 375 -1.31 8.31 29.68
CA THR A 375 -0.58 8.65 30.90
C THR A 375 0.92 8.44 30.82
N HIS A 376 1.41 7.72 29.80
CA HIS A 376 2.82 7.43 29.56
C HIS A 376 3.38 8.17 28.34
N ARG A 377 2.53 8.93 27.61
CA ARG A 377 2.98 9.67 26.43
C ARG A 377 3.64 10.98 26.83
N PRO A 378 4.87 11.26 26.38
CA PRO A 378 5.58 12.48 26.73
C PRO A 378 4.88 13.72 26.13
N MET A 379 4.85 14.81 26.95
CA MET A 379 4.29 16.11 26.60
C MET A 379 5.35 17.23 26.69
N ASN A 380 6.63 16.89 26.79
CA ASN A 380 7.72 17.86 26.99
C ASN A 380 7.80 18.88 25.86
N GLU A 381 7.63 18.44 24.61
CA GLU A 381 7.61 19.33 23.46
C GLU A 381 6.39 20.24 23.46
N ALA A 382 5.19 19.69 23.78
CA ALA A 382 3.98 20.50 23.96
C ALA A 382 4.23 21.58 25.04
N ALA A 383 4.89 21.23 26.13
CA ALA A 383 5.25 22.20 27.17
C ALA A 383 6.21 23.28 26.65
N SER A 384 7.21 22.90 25.86
CA SER A 384 8.16 23.86 25.27
C SER A 384 7.45 24.81 24.28
N ILE A 385 6.62 24.31 23.39
CA ILE A 385 5.88 25.13 22.42
C ILE A 385 4.89 26.04 23.16
N MET A 386 4.13 25.52 24.10
CA MET A 386 3.12 26.31 24.85
C MET A 386 3.76 27.39 25.70
N ALA A 387 5.00 27.18 26.21
CA ALA A 387 5.72 28.19 26.94
C ALA A 387 6.05 29.46 26.11
N ALA A 388 6.28 29.29 24.78
CA ALA A 388 6.44 30.41 23.83
C ALA A 388 5.19 31.30 23.75
N PHE A 389 4.02 30.73 24.02
CA PHE A 389 2.74 31.42 24.06
C PHE A 389 2.28 31.79 25.47
N GLY A 390 3.18 31.75 26.45
CA GLY A 390 2.91 32.16 27.84
C GLY A 390 2.08 31.13 28.65
N VAL A 391 2.03 29.90 28.22
CA VAL A 391 1.29 28.81 28.87
C VAL A 391 2.27 27.78 29.44
N LEU A 392 2.12 27.43 30.71
CA LEU A 392 2.96 26.49 31.41
C LEU A 392 2.23 25.18 31.67
N LEU A 393 2.88 24.07 31.33
CA LEU A 393 2.42 22.71 31.61
C LEU A 393 3.31 22.14 32.74
N ASN A 394 2.69 21.55 33.76
CA ASN A 394 3.39 20.88 34.85
C ASN A 394 2.64 19.60 35.21
N ASN A 395 3.37 18.55 35.59
CA ASN A 395 2.75 17.35 36.12
C ASN A 395 1.87 17.68 37.34
N LEU A 396 0.76 16.99 37.48
CA LEU A 396 -0.09 17.14 38.67
C LEU A 396 0.56 16.54 39.90
N ASP A 397 1.33 15.46 39.71
CA ASP A 397 2.17 14.83 40.72
C ASP A 397 3.65 15.13 40.45
N GLU A 398 4.26 15.93 41.29
CA GLU A 398 5.70 16.33 41.18
C GLU A 398 6.67 15.14 41.42
N SER A 399 6.20 14.00 41.90
CA SER A 399 6.99 12.78 42.09
C SER A 399 7.34 12.05 40.80
N THR A 400 6.68 12.35 39.68
CA THR A 400 6.82 11.67 38.38
C THR A 400 8.07 12.04 37.58
N GLY A 401 8.94 12.90 38.11
CA GLY A 401 10.23 13.25 37.49
C GLY A 401 10.15 14.47 36.56
N ARG A 402 11.10 14.57 35.60
CA ARG A 402 11.22 15.73 34.71
C ARG A 402 10.36 15.62 33.45
N GLU A 403 9.88 14.44 33.10
CA GLU A 403 9.00 14.21 31.96
C GLU A 403 7.57 14.68 32.28
N ILE A 404 6.99 15.43 31.35
CA ILE A 404 5.62 15.94 31.48
C ILE A 404 4.67 14.97 30.79
N HIS A 405 3.67 14.52 31.53
CA HIS A 405 2.59 13.68 31.02
C HIS A 405 1.25 13.98 31.68
N VAL A 406 0.19 13.46 31.11
CA VAL A 406 -1.15 13.49 31.71
C VAL A 406 -1.17 12.51 32.90
N PRO A 407 -1.73 12.89 34.10
CA PRO A 407 -2.41 14.14 34.39
C PRO A 407 -1.48 15.34 34.62
N LEU A 408 -1.86 16.48 34.08
CA LEU A 408 -1.05 17.70 34.17
C LEU A 408 -1.91 18.94 34.50
N THR A 409 -1.25 19.99 34.96
CA THR A 409 -1.87 21.31 35.13
C THR A 409 -1.44 22.25 34.01
N VAL A 410 -2.38 23.01 33.47
CA VAL A 410 -2.19 24.06 32.48
C VAL A 410 -2.41 25.41 33.13
N ARG A 411 -1.40 26.30 33.06
CA ARG A 411 -1.43 27.63 33.67
C ARG A 411 -1.01 28.68 32.66
N GLY A 412 -1.69 29.80 32.68
CA GLY A 412 -1.44 30.92 31.78
C GLY A 412 -2.54 31.06 30.74
N ARG A 413 -2.57 32.22 30.11
CA ARG A 413 -3.47 32.51 28.99
C ARG A 413 -2.66 32.55 27.71
N LEU A 414 -3.23 31.99 26.64
CA LEU A 414 -2.60 31.99 25.33
C LEU A 414 -2.36 33.44 24.85
N ILE A 415 -1.10 33.80 24.63
CA ILE A 415 -0.68 35.13 24.19
C ILE A 415 -0.44 35.09 22.68
N PRO A 416 -1.30 35.76 21.88
CA PRO A 416 -1.13 35.81 20.42
C PRO A 416 0.12 36.63 20.04
N GLY A 417 0.72 36.31 18.90
CA GLY A 417 1.90 36.99 18.38
C GLY A 417 2.65 36.12 17.37
N SER A 418 3.89 36.52 17.04
CA SER A 418 4.76 35.76 16.17
C SER A 418 5.54 34.73 16.99
N ALA A 419 5.53 33.48 16.54
CA ALA A 419 6.28 32.40 17.15
C ALA A 419 6.83 31.45 16.07
N GLU A 420 8.01 30.90 16.36
CA GLU A 420 8.62 29.82 15.59
C GLU A 420 8.59 28.55 16.47
N VAL A 421 8.11 27.45 15.89
CA VAL A 421 7.95 26.17 16.57
C VAL A 421 8.43 25.04 15.69
N SER A 422 8.94 23.97 16.29
CA SER A 422 9.28 22.75 15.54
C SER A 422 8.01 21.94 15.25
N GLY A 423 7.90 21.43 14.01
CA GLY A 423 6.89 20.48 13.58
C GLY A 423 7.36 19.02 13.62
N GLU A 424 8.57 18.77 14.09
CA GLU A 424 9.23 17.45 14.05
C GLU A 424 8.43 16.36 14.77
N SER A 425 7.82 16.65 15.92
CA SER A 425 7.01 15.68 16.66
C SER A 425 5.59 15.49 16.10
N GLY A 426 5.19 16.31 15.15
CA GLY A 426 3.94 16.17 14.40
C GLY A 426 2.95 17.30 14.52
N SER A 427 1.78 17.10 13.92
CA SER A 427 0.77 18.14 13.66
C SER A 427 -0.20 18.42 14.81
N GLN A 428 -0.26 17.58 15.85
CA GLN A 428 -1.39 17.60 16.81
C GLN A 428 -1.48 18.88 17.62
N LEU A 429 -0.37 19.33 18.23
CA LEU A 429 -0.37 20.57 19.00
C LEU A 429 -0.51 21.81 18.12
N ILE A 430 0.12 21.77 16.92
CA ILE A 430 0.01 22.83 15.92
C ILE A 430 -1.46 22.97 15.50
N SER A 431 -2.17 21.86 15.26
CA SER A 431 -3.62 21.86 15.01
C SER A 431 -4.38 22.55 16.14
N GLY A 432 -4.03 22.26 17.39
CA GLY A 432 -4.63 22.92 18.55
C GLY A 432 -4.37 24.43 18.59
N LEU A 433 -3.15 24.87 18.25
CA LEU A 433 -2.83 26.30 18.12
C LEU A 433 -3.63 26.96 17.01
N LEU A 434 -3.74 26.30 15.82
CA LEU A 434 -4.55 26.81 14.71
C LEU A 434 -6.03 26.96 15.08
N MET A 435 -6.57 26.07 15.94
CA MET A 435 -7.93 26.19 16.49
C MET A 435 -8.06 27.29 17.56
N ALA A 436 -7.02 27.56 18.31
CA ALA A 436 -7.04 28.47 19.45
C ALA A 436 -6.75 29.94 19.09
N LEU A 437 -5.76 30.18 18.23
CA LEU A 437 -5.29 31.52 17.88
C LEU A 437 -6.36 32.43 17.29
N PRO A 438 -7.33 31.94 16.46
CA PRO A 438 -8.45 32.75 15.96
C PRO A 438 -9.30 33.37 17.09
N LEU A 439 -9.41 32.70 18.24
CA LEU A 439 -10.17 33.15 19.40
C LEU A 439 -9.44 34.25 20.21
N CYS A 440 -8.17 34.46 19.95
CA CYS A 440 -7.39 35.49 20.60
C CYS A 440 -7.72 36.89 20.02
N SER A 441 -7.45 37.96 20.79
CA SER A 441 -7.81 39.33 20.40
C SER A 441 -6.92 39.98 19.33
N LYS A 442 -5.77 39.39 19.02
CA LYS A 442 -4.77 39.92 18.08
C LYS A 442 -4.36 38.82 17.09
N ASP A 443 -3.88 39.27 15.95
CA ASP A 443 -3.33 38.41 14.90
C ASP A 443 -2.07 37.68 15.40
N SER A 444 -1.80 36.51 14.78
CA SER A 444 -0.62 35.71 15.05
C SER A 444 0.01 35.22 13.74
N ASP A 445 1.35 35.15 13.76
CA ASP A 445 2.18 34.52 12.74
C ASP A 445 2.87 33.30 13.35
N LEU A 446 2.51 32.11 12.89
CA LEU A 446 3.07 30.85 13.37
C LEU A 446 3.93 30.25 12.27
N HIS A 447 5.25 30.29 12.45
CA HIS A 447 6.19 29.58 11.60
C HIS A 447 6.46 28.20 12.18
N VAL A 448 6.27 27.17 11.36
CA VAL A 448 6.54 25.77 11.72
C VAL A 448 7.71 25.28 10.88
N SER A 449 8.84 25.02 11.53
CA SER A 449 10.01 24.42 10.89
C SER A 449 9.89 22.90 10.89
N ASP A 450 10.40 22.24 9.83
CA ASP A 450 10.39 20.80 9.65
C ASP A 450 9.05 20.14 9.95
N PRO A 451 7.95 20.55 9.26
CA PRO A 451 6.60 20.07 9.55
C PRO A 451 6.42 18.61 9.18
N LYS A 452 6.04 17.79 10.14
CA LYS A 452 5.65 16.38 9.92
C LYS A 452 4.13 16.21 10.02
N SER A 453 3.60 15.17 9.35
CA SER A 453 2.16 14.92 9.30
C SER A 453 1.37 16.15 8.79
N LEU A 454 1.88 16.81 7.77
CA LEU A 454 1.30 18.00 7.13
C LEU A 454 -0.19 17.84 6.77
N PRO A 455 -0.64 16.73 6.15
CA PRO A 455 -2.04 16.56 5.79
C PRO A 455 -3.00 16.77 6.98
N TYR A 456 -2.61 16.35 8.18
CA TYR A 456 -3.45 16.56 9.38
C TYR A 456 -3.55 18.03 9.81
N MET A 457 -2.57 18.89 9.47
CA MET A 457 -2.71 20.34 9.65
C MET A 457 -3.74 20.87 8.65
N TYR A 458 -3.77 20.37 7.42
CA TYR A 458 -4.74 20.74 6.40
C TYR A 458 -6.16 20.26 6.72
N ILE A 459 -6.35 19.07 7.32
CA ILE A 459 -7.64 18.67 7.89
C ILE A 459 -8.12 19.71 8.90
N THR A 460 -7.22 20.23 9.73
CA THR A 460 -7.58 21.28 10.70
C THR A 460 -8.01 22.55 9.99
N LEU A 461 -7.28 23.00 8.97
CA LEU A 461 -7.64 24.18 8.19
C LEU A 461 -8.96 24.02 7.45
N ASP A 462 -9.23 22.83 6.94
CA ASP A 462 -10.48 22.50 6.26
C ASP A 462 -11.68 22.57 7.24
N VAL A 463 -11.56 21.91 8.40
CA VAL A 463 -12.58 22.04 9.46
C VAL A 463 -12.78 23.49 9.86
N LEU A 464 -11.69 24.24 10.10
CA LEU A 464 -11.78 25.66 10.47
C LEU A 464 -12.55 26.48 9.44
N ARG A 465 -12.27 26.24 8.15
CA ARG A 465 -12.96 26.92 7.05
C ARG A 465 -14.47 26.64 7.05
N HIS A 466 -14.90 25.41 7.28
CA HIS A 466 -16.31 25.03 7.41
C HIS A 466 -17.00 25.76 8.56
N PHE A 467 -16.29 26.01 9.66
CA PHE A 467 -16.78 26.77 10.80
C PHE A 467 -16.56 28.29 10.71
N GLY A 468 -16.24 28.79 9.50
CA GLY A 468 -16.12 30.23 9.23
C GLY A 468 -14.82 30.89 9.66
N ILE A 469 -13.83 30.11 10.08
CA ILE A 469 -12.49 30.59 10.47
C ILE A 469 -11.59 30.67 9.24
N SER A 470 -10.93 31.82 9.06
CA SER A 470 -10.00 32.06 7.98
C SER A 470 -8.55 32.08 8.47
N THR A 471 -7.74 31.21 7.91
CA THR A 471 -6.29 31.16 8.12
C THR A 471 -5.60 31.09 6.75
N ARG A 472 -4.46 31.77 6.62
CA ARG A 472 -3.61 31.66 5.42
C ARG A 472 -2.41 30.81 5.76
N SER A 473 -2.06 29.90 4.87
CA SER A 473 -0.83 29.09 4.96
C SER A 473 0.05 29.34 3.74
N GLU A 474 1.36 29.31 3.94
CA GLU A 474 2.35 29.47 2.89
C GLU A 474 3.49 28.48 3.18
N MET A 475 3.66 27.49 2.30
CA MET A 475 4.70 26.46 2.44
C MET A 475 6.04 26.96 1.94
N GLU A 476 7.11 26.52 2.59
CA GLU A 476 8.50 26.73 2.22
C GLU A 476 9.10 25.40 1.77
N GLY A 477 9.89 25.41 0.70
CA GLY A 477 10.50 24.20 0.11
C GLY A 477 10.72 24.34 -1.38
N ASP A 478 10.95 23.22 -2.06
CA ASP A 478 11.04 23.20 -3.51
C ASP A 478 9.64 23.46 -4.11
N SER A 479 9.46 24.63 -4.73
CA SER A 479 8.16 25.09 -5.23
C SER A 479 7.57 24.17 -6.30
N LYS A 480 8.42 23.50 -7.10
CA LYS A 480 7.96 22.60 -8.15
C LYS A 480 7.40 21.29 -7.57
N LEU A 481 8.10 20.71 -6.60
CA LEU A 481 7.64 19.49 -5.93
C LEU A 481 6.39 19.76 -5.09
N LEU A 482 6.31 20.94 -4.44
CA LEU A 482 5.13 21.35 -3.68
C LEU A 482 3.90 21.61 -4.57
N GLU A 483 4.10 22.08 -5.81
CA GLU A 483 3.02 22.20 -6.81
C GLU A 483 2.51 20.82 -7.26
N ASP A 484 3.37 19.80 -7.25
CA ASP A 484 3.03 18.41 -7.54
C ASP A 484 2.50 17.65 -6.29
N GLU A 485 2.19 18.37 -5.19
CA GLU A 485 1.68 17.85 -3.92
C GLU A 485 2.66 16.89 -3.20
N ASP A 486 3.95 16.98 -3.49
CA ASP A 486 4.97 16.24 -2.75
C ASP A 486 5.25 16.91 -1.39
N TRP A 487 4.55 16.45 -0.38
CA TRP A 487 4.66 16.97 0.99
C TRP A 487 6.05 16.79 1.61
N SER A 488 6.87 15.86 1.12
CA SER A 488 8.23 15.60 1.60
C SER A 488 9.18 16.77 1.31
N ALA A 489 8.84 17.57 0.28
CA ALA A 489 9.61 18.75 -0.11
C ALA A 489 9.38 19.96 0.79
N CYS A 490 8.43 19.90 1.74
CA CYS A 490 8.09 21.00 2.62
C CYS A 490 9.09 21.07 3.81
N THR A 491 9.88 22.11 3.84
CA THR A 491 10.87 22.36 4.92
C THR A 491 10.34 23.28 6.01
N GLY A 492 9.29 24.06 5.73
CA GLY A 492 8.65 24.96 6.66
C GLY A 492 7.25 25.37 6.18
N ILE A 493 6.42 25.85 7.10
CA ILE A 493 5.11 26.41 6.78
C ILE A 493 4.78 27.59 7.68
N ASN A 494 4.35 28.68 7.07
CA ASN A 494 3.87 29.88 7.75
C ASN A 494 2.35 29.93 7.79
N PHE A 495 1.77 30.04 8.99
CA PHE A 495 0.35 30.27 9.20
C PHE A 495 0.11 31.70 9.66
N LYS A 496 -0.67 32.48 8.89
CA LYS A 496 -1.13 33.81 9.27
C LYS A 496 -2.58 33.72 9.77
N VAL A 497 -2.74 33.86 11.07
CA VAL A 497 -4.02 33.69 11.74
C VAL A 497 -4.53 35.04 12.22
N ARG A 498 -5.70 35.47 11.72
CA ARG A 498 -6.36 36.66 12.23
C ARG A 498 -6.96 36.35 13.60
N GLY A 499 -6.78 37.24 14.53
CA GLY A 499 -7.46 37.21 15.83
C GLY A 499 -8.87 37.76 15.78
N GLY A 500 -9.63 37.60 16.87
CA GLY A 500 -11.00 38.10 17.01
C GLY A 500 -12.03 37.44 16.11
N GLN A 501 -11.77 36.23 15.66
CA GLN A 501 -12.73 35.43 14.89
C GLN A 501 -13.63 34.62 15.82
N SER A 502 -14.81 34.25 15.33
CA SER A 502 -15.77 33.39 16.02
C SER A 502 -16.12 32.21 15.16
N TYR A 503 -16.31 31.06 15.78
CA TYR A 503 -16.80 29.87 15.11
C TYR A 503 -18.30 29.99 14.85
N HIS A 504 -18.75 29.57 13.69
CA HIS A 504 -20.15 29.58 13.29
C HIS A 504 -20.62 28.14 13.05
N ALA A 505 -21.86 27.87 13.45
CA ALA A 505 -22.46 26.56 13.24
C ALA A 505 -22.53 26.21 11.74
N THR A 506 -22.37 24.92 11.43
CA THR A 506 -22.34 24.41 10.08
C THR A 506 -22.95 23.02 9.95
N GLU A 507 -23.22 22.61 8.72
CA GLU A 507 -23.50 21.25 8.33
C GLU A 507 -22.26 20.67 7.66
N LEU A 508 -21.81 19.48 8.11
CA LEU A 508 -20.55 18.89 7.68
C LEU A 508 -20.65 17.37 7.74
N SER A 509 -20.33 16.67 6.65
CA SER A 509 -20.15 15.22 6.64
C SER A 509 -18.74 14.87 7.08
N ILE A 510 -18.62 13.90 7.99
CA ILE A 510 -17.33 13.38 8.44
C ILE A 510 -16.89 12.30 7.47
N GLU A 511 -15.70 12.46 6.91
CA GLU A 511 -15.13 11.49 5.97
C GLU A 511 -14.91 10.12 6.63
N ALA A 512 -14.95 9.06 5.81
CA ALA A 512 -14.55 7.72 6.22
C ALA A 512 -13.05 7.64 6.55
N ASP A 513 -12.68 6.75 7.46
CA ASP A 513 -11.32 6.63 8.00
C ASP A 513 -10.41 5.79 7.08
N TRP A 514 -9.48 6.45 6.40
CA TRP A 514 -8.49 5.81 5.54
C TRP A 514 -7.52 4.89 6.29
N SER A 515 -7.20 5.19 7.55
CA SER A 515 -6.38 4.30 8.37
C SER A 515 -7.09 2.97 8.68
N ALA A 516 -8.42 3.01 8.86
CA ALA A 516 -9.21 1.80 9.03
C ALA A 516 -9.27 1.00 7.73
N ALA A 517 -9.55 1.69 6.60
CA ALA A 517 -9.61 1.10 5.26
C ALA A 517 -8.33 0.37 4.88
N ALA A 518 -7.16 0.92 5.23
CA ALA A 518 -5.86 0.35 4.90
C ALA A 518 -5.70 -1.12 5.34
N ASN A 519 -6.28 -1.52 6.47
CA ASN A 519 -6.20 -2.90 6.95
C ASN A 519 -6.95 -3.87 6.04
N PHE A 520 -8.13 -3.49 5.58
CA PHE A 520 -8.93 -4.29 4.65
C PHE A 520 -8.30 -4.31 3.26
N MET A 521 -7.77 -3.17 2.80
CA MET A 521 -7.08 -3.07 1.51
C MET A 521 -5.85 -3.97 1.46
N VAL A 522 -5.03 -3.97 2.51
CA VAL A 522 -3.85 -4.86 2.61
C VAL A 522 -4.29 -6.33 2.68
N ALA A 523 -5.34 -6.65 3.44
CA ALA A 523 -5.88 -8.01 3.47
C ALA A 523 -6.36 -8.46 2.08
N GLY A 524 -7.05 -7.60 1.33
CA GLY A 524 -7.48 -7.84 -0.04
C GLY A 524 -6.30 -8.05 -0.98
N ALA A 525 -5.27 -7.20 -0.90
CA ALA A 525 -4.09 -7.25 -1.76
C ALA A 525 -3.26 -8.53 -1.57
N ILE A 526 -3.20 -9.07 -0.37
CA ILE A 526 -2.42 -10.28 -0.06
C ILE A 526 -3.25 -11.55 -0.22
N PHE A 527 -4.49 -11.55 0.31
CA PHE A 527 -5.26 -12.77 0.54
C PHE A 527 -6.52 -12.91 -0.32
N GLY A 528 -6.86 -11.92 -1.17
CA GLY A 528 -8.04 -12.05 -2.02
C GLY A 528 -8.54 -10.77 -2.65
N SER A 529 -9.66 -10.24 -2.16
CA SER A 529 -10.27 -9.01 -2.69
C SER A 529 -11.08 -8.26 -1.64
N VAL A 530 -11.16 -6.95 -1.80
CA VAL A 530 -12.01 -6.09 -0.96
C VAL A 530 -12.63 -4.99 -1.80
N GLU A 531 -13.91 -4.66 -1.51
CA GLU A 531 -14.63 -3.54 -2.07
C GLU A 531 -15.13 -2.66 -0.92
N ILE A 532 -14.76 -1.39 -0.95
CA ILE A 532 -15.06 -0.41 0.11
C ILE A 532 -15.83 0.76 -0.48
N ASP A 533 -17.03 0.99 0.05
CA ASP A 533 -17.89 2.09 -0.34
C ASP A 533 -17.63 3.35 0.49
N GLY A 534 -17.83 4.52 -0.14
CA GLY A 534 -17.86 5.80 0.56
C GLY A 534 -16.50 6.38 0.94
N LEU A 535 -15.41 5.87 0.38
CA LEU A 535 -14.09 6.49 0.47
C LEU A 535 -13.98 7.65 -0.53
N ASP A 536 -13.50 8.80 -0.08
CA ASP A 536 -13.21 9.93 -0.96
C ASP A 536 -11.74 9.91 -1.42
N LEU A 537 -11.50 9.65 -2.69
CA LEU A 537 -10.16 9.66 -3.31
C LEU A 537 -9.52 11.06 -3.36
N LYS A 538 -10.28 12.12 -3.04
CA LYS A 538 -9.77 13.48 -2.91
C LYS A 538 -9.53 13.88 -1.45
N SER A 539 -9.65 12.93 -0.54
CA SER A 539 -9.42 13.14 0.89
C SER A 539 -8.01 13.67 1.14
N ILE A 540 -7.91 14.62 2.04
CA ILE A 540 -6.63 15.13 2.54
C ILE A 540 -6.09 14.33 3.74
N GLN A 541 -6.70 13.19 4.09
CA GLN A 541 -6.18 12.31 5.12
C GLN A 541 -4.84 11.71 4.67
N ALA A 542 -3.82 11.80 5.51
CA ALA A 542 -2.48 11.29 5.18
C ALA A 542 -2.48 9.80 4.79
N ASP A 543 -3.39 9.04 5.38
CA ASP A 543 -3.46 7.59 5.23
C ASP A 543 -4.05 7.14 3.89
N ILE A 544 -4.50 8.07 3.02
CA ILE A 544 -4.78 7.78 1.60
C ILE A 544 -3.53 7.28 0.86
N ALA A 545 -2.34 7.59 1.37
CA ALA A 545 -1.05 7.09 0.88
C ALA A 545 -0.98 5.54 0.82
N ILE A 546 -1.91 4.83 1.48
CA ILE A 546 -2.02 3.37 1.32
C ILE A 546 -2.26 2.95 -0.12
N ILE A 547 -2.95 3.79 -0.92
CA ILE A 547 -3.14 3.52 -2.36
C ILE A 547 -1.79 3.47 -3.07
N ASP A 548 -0.93 4.47 -2.83
CA ASP A 548 0.37 4.55 -3.47
C ASP A 548 1.27 3.40 -3.02
N VAL A 549 1.26 3.06 -1.73
CA VAL A 549 1.95 1.88 -1.18
C VAL A 549 1.52 0.59 -1.87
N LEU A 550 0.20 0.38 -2.04
CA LEU A 550 -0.35 -0.80 -2.68
C LEU A 550 0.03 -0.87 -4.16
N VAL A 551 -0.03 0.25 -4.87
CA VAL A 551 0.37 0.35 -6.28
C VAL A 551 1.87 0.09 -6.44
N GLU A 552 2.71 0.67 -5.58
CA GLU A 552 4.17 0.43 -5.59
C GLU A 552 4.50 -1.04 -5.30
N ALA A 553 3.77 -1.67 -4.37
CA ALA A 553 3.89 -3.10 -4.10
C ALA A 553 3.32 -3.99 -5.22
N GLY A 554 2.66 -3.43 -6.23
CA GLY A 554 2.12 -4.16 -7.36
C GLY A 554 0.69 -4.67 -7.21
N ALA A 555 -0.03 -4.32 -6.15
CA ALA A 555 -1.43 -4.66 -5.98
C ALA A 555 -2.31 -3.97 -7.03
N ILE A 556 -3.49 -4.55 -7.30
CA ILE A 556 -4.47 -3.92 -8.16
C ILE A 556 -5.41 -3.09 -7.30
N VAL A 557 -5.44 -1.79 -7.60
CA VAL A 557 -6.38 -0.85 -7.00
C VAL A 557 -7.18 -0.21 -8.12
N SER A 558 -8.49 -0.28 -8.03
CA SER A 558 -9.40 0.31 -9.01
C SER A 558 -10.57 1.02 -8.32
N GLN A 559 -11.20 1.92 -9.05
CA GLN A 559 -12.44 2.56 -8.62
C GLN A 559 -13.57 2.22 -9.59
N LEU A 560 -14.66 1.68 -9.07
CA LEU A 560 -15.85 1.40 -9.86
C LEU A 560 -16.62 2.70 -10.18
N GLU A 561 -17.51 2.65 -11.18
CA GLU A 561 -18.33 3.81 -11.61
C GLU A 561 -19.18 4.40 -10.46
N ASN A 562 -19.58 3.59 -9.49
CA ASN A 562 -20.34 4.02 -8.31
C ASN A 562 -19.47 4.66 -7.22
N GLY A 563 -18.15 4.76 -7.43
CA GLY A 563 -17.19 5.31 -6.47
C GLY A 563 -16.60 4.31 -5.47
N THR A 564 -16.99 3.03 -5.52
CA THR A 564 -16.42 1.96 -4.68
C THR A 564 -14.95 1.75 -5.01
N VAL A 565 -14.09 1.72 -4.00
CA VAL A 565 -12.66 1.39 -4.14
C VAL A 565 -12.49 -0.11 -4.02
N CYS A 566 -11.89 -0.72 -5.04
CA CYS A 566 -11.62 -2.15 -5.10
C CYS A 566 -10.12 -2.39 -4.98
N VAL A 567 -9.72 -3.35 -4.14
CA VAL A 567 -8.35 -3.86 -4.07
C VAL A 567 -8.38 -5.35 -4.27
N ARG A 568 -7.53 -5.84 -5.17
CA ARG A 568 -7.44 -7.25 -5.50
C ARG A 568 -6.00 -7.74 -5.41
N ARG A 569 -5.90 -9.02 -5.13
CA ARG A 569 -4.65 -9.75 -5.10
C ARG A 569 -3.92 -9.69 -6.45
N ALA A 570 -2.59 -9.46 -6.37
CA ALA A 570 -1.68 -9.48 -7.50
C ALA A 570 -0.33 -10.06 -7.07
N PRO A 571 0.59 -10.39 -7.99
CA PRO A 571 1.98 -10.65 -7.61
C PRO A 571 2.56 -9.40 -6.94
N LEU A 572 2.92 -9.53 -5.65
CA LEU A 572 3.45 -8.43 -4.86
C LEU A 572 4.98 -8.45 -4.87
N ASP A 573 5.58 -7.32 -5.21
CA ASP A 573 7.01 -7.09 -5.20
C ASP A 573 7.44 -6.19 -4.03
N SER A 574 8.71 -6.28 -3.65
CA SER A 574 9.29 -5.40 -2.66
C SER A 574 9.25 -3.94 -3.12
N PHE A 575 9.11 -3.03 -2.16
CA PHE A 575 8.93 -1.61 -2.42
C PHE A 575 9.74 -0.75 -1.45
N SER A 576 9.93 0.52 -1.82
CA SER A 576 10.49 1.55 -0.95
C SER A 576 9.53 2.72 -0.85
N PHE A 577 9.09 3.06 0.36
CA PHE A 577 8.10 4.10 0.57
C PHE A 577 8.39 4.96 1.82
N ASP A 578 8.06 6.25 1.76
CA ASP A 578 8.18 7.18 2.88
C ASP A 578 6.84 7.40 3.57
N LEU A 579 6.73 6.96 4.84
CA LEU A 579 5.55 7.12 5.69
C LEU A 579 5.71 8.22 6.76
N ASN A 580 6.64 9.17 6.62
CA ASN A 580 6.84 10.28 7.56
C ASN A 580 5.55 11.07 7.82
N HIS A 581 4.70 11.23 6.81
CA HIS A 581 3.42 11.93 6.92
C HIS A 581 2.25 11.05 7.35
N ALA A 582 2.33 9.72 7.19
CA ALA A 582 1.29 8.75 7.50
C ALA A 582 1.75 7.64 8.47
N PRO A 583 2.21 7.98 9.68
CA PRO A 583 2.80 7.01 10.61
C PRO A 583 1.83 5.94 11.13
N ASP A 584 0.53 6.14 10.95
CA ASP A 584 -0.48 5.16 11.37
C ASP A 584 -0.62 3.98 10.40
N LEU A 585 -0.08 4.10 9.18
CA LEU A 585 -0.01 3.02 8.19
C LEU A 585 1.11 2.01 8.45
N PHE A 586 2.14 2.35 9.24
CA PHE A 586 3.31 1.49 9.42
C PHE A 586 2.99 0.04 9.80
N PRO A 587 2.13 -0.25 10.81
CA PRO A 587 1.89 -1.63 11.22
C PRO A 587 1.32 -2.50 10.09
N VAL A 588 0.32 -2.03 9.37
CA VAL A 588 -0.31 -2.79 8.29
C VAL A 588 0.56 -2.84 7.03
N THR A 589 1.30 -1.77 6.71
CA THR A 589 2.27 -1.75 5.62
C THR A 589 3.43 -2.72 5.87
N ALA A 590 3.85 -2.88 7.12
CA ALA A 590 4.85 -3.88 7.50
C ALA A 590 4.35 -5.32 7.28
N VAL A 591 3.07 -5.58 7.50
CA VAL A 591 2.44 -6.87 7.15
C VAL A 591 2.42 -7.05 5.63
N LEU A 592 2.04 -6.03 4.85
CA LEU A 592 2.10 -6.08 3.38
C LEU A 592 3.51 -6.44 2.91
N ALA A 593 4.54 -5.72 3.38
CA ALA A 593 5.92 -5.94 3.02
C ALA A 593 6.40 -7.36 3.32
N ALA A 594 5.92 -7.98 4.40
CA ALA A 594 6.25 -9.35 4.74
C ALA A 594 5.74 -10.38 3.69
N PHE A 595 4.72 -10.04 2.89
CA PHE A 595 4.19 -10.87 1.80
C PHE A 595 4.62 -10.41 0.41
N CYS A 596 5.43 -9.37 0.29
CA CYS A 596 6.06 -8.94 -0.96
C CYS A 596 7.33 -9.75 -1.24
N ALA A 597 7.67 -9.96 -2.52
CA ALA A 597 8.85 -10.73 -2.89
C ALA A 597 10.11 -9.85 -2.81
N GLY A 598 10.98 -10.09 -1.83
CA GLY A 598 12.26 -9.36 -1.68
C GLY A 598 12.32 -8.43 -0.47
N GLU A 599 13.29 -7.52 -0.48
CA GLU A 599 13.54 -6.56 0.59
C GLU A 599 12.72 -5.28 0.37
N SER A 600 11.79 -5.00 1.30
CA SER A 600 11.05 -3.74 1.33
C SER A 600 11.66 -2.78 2.36
N ARG A 601 11.61 -1.47 2.06
CA ARG A 601 12.21 -0.39 2.88
C ARG A 601 11.17 0.70 3.15
N ILE A 602 10.83 0.95 4.41
CA ILE A 602 9.82 1.92 4.83
C ILE A 602 10.48 3.00 5.68
N ALA A 603 10.58 4.22 5.14
CA ALA A 603 11.19 5.37 5.83
C ALA A 603 10.21 6.07 6.78
N GLY A 604 10.75 6.74 7.82
CA GLY A 604 9.97 7.46 8.83
C GLY A 604 9.78 6.71 10.14
N LEU A 605 10.64 5.72 10.42
CA LEU A 605 10.56 4.87 11.61
C LEU A 605 10.59 5.69 12.93
N GLY A 606 11.37 6.77 12.95
CA GLY A 606 11.46 7.69 14.10
C GLY A 606 10.13 8.35 14.49
N ARG A 607 9.16 8.41 13.56
CA ARG A 607 7.80 8.93 13.81
C ARG A 607 6.96 8.06 14.74
N LEU A 608 7.39 6.83 14.99
CA LEU A 608 6.66 5.83 15.76
C LEU A 608 6.91 5.91 17.26
N ALA A 609 7.94 6.64 17.68
CA ALA A 609 8.22 6.93 19.09
C ALA A 609 7.10 7.81 19.69
N GLY A 610 6.66 7.50 20.90
CA GLY A 610 5.66 8.30 21.62
C GLY A 610 4.22 8.19 21.12
N LYS A 611 3.92 7.20 20.28
CA LYS A 611 2.54 6.81 19.92
C LYS A 611 1.86 6.05 21.08
N GLU A 612 0.81 5.27 20.83
CA GLU A 612 0.13 4.42 21.81
C GLU A 612 1.10 3.41 22.45
N SER A 613 2.04 2.94 21.66
CA SER A 613 3.16 2.08 22.04
C SER A 613 4.45 2.63 21.39
N ASP A 614 5.61 2.08 21.72
CA ASP A 614 6.78 2.14 20.84
C ASP A 614 6.53 1.21 19.65
N ARG A 615 5.82 1.75 18.64
CA ARG A 615 5.40 0.98 17.46
C ARG A 615 6.57 0.42 16.67
N ALA A 616 7.70 1.14 16.62
CA ALA A 616 8.88 0.66 15.89
C ALA A 616 9.35 -0.68 16.46
N THR A 617 9.59 -0.72 17.77
CA THR A 617 9.97 -1.96 18.47
C THR A 617 8.86 -3.00 18.37
N ALA A 618 7.58 -2.63 18.53
CA ALA A 618 6.46 -3.54 18.49
C ALA A 618 6.31 -4.24 17.13
N ILE A 619 6.45 -3.50 16.01
CA ILE A 619 6.38 -4.05 14.65
C ILE A 619 7.54 -5.03 14.41
N ILE A 620 8.76 -4.64 14.75
CA ILE A 620 9.95 -5.49 14.53
C ILE A 620 9.83 -6.78 15.33
N GLU A 621 9.48 -6.71 16.61
CA GLU A 621 9.30 -7.90 17.46
C GLU A 621 8.16 -8.80 16.97
N MET A 622 7.03 -8.20 16.56
CA MET A 622 5.90 -8.92 15.96
C MET A 622 6.34 -9.73 14.74
N LEU A 623 6.99 -9.09 13.76
CA LEU A 623 7.44 -9.75 12.55
C LEU A 623 8.50 -10.82 12.81
N GLN A 624 9.47 -10.54 13.68
CA GLN A 624 10.50 -11.53 14.07
C GLN A 624 9.88 -12.74 14.78
N GLN A 625 8.91 -12.52 15.66
CA GLN A 625 8.17 -13.61 16.31
C GLN A 625 7.39 -14.45 15.30
N MET A 626 6.83 -13.82 14.25
CA MET A 626 6.16 -14.48 13.12
C MET A 626 7.12 -15.20 12.17
N GLY A 627 8.43 -15.07 12.37
CA GLY A 627 9.45 -15.72 11.54
C GLY A 627 9.82 -14.90 10.30
N VAL A 628 9.52 -13.62 10.29
CA VAL A 628 9.92 -12.66 9.23
C VAL A 628 11.15 -11.90 9.69
N GLU A 629 12.16 -11.80 8.84
CA GLU A 629 13.33 -10.97 9.11
C GLU A 629 12.96 -9.50 8.95
N ALA A 630 13.08 -8.73 10.04
CA ALA A 630 12.80 -7.31 10.08
C ALA A 630 13.74 -6.61 11.05
N TYR A 631 14.26 -5.44 10.66
CA TYR A 631 15.16 -4.65 11.51
C TYR A 631 15.11 -3.17 11.15
N ALA A 632 15.61 -2.34 12.06
CA ALA A 632 15.79 -0.92 11.83
C ALA A 632 17.18 -0.63 11.21
N ASP A 633 17.21 0.13 10.13
CA ASP A 633 18.41 0.71 9.55
C ASP A 633 18.25 2.24 9.59
N SER A 634 18.79 2.87 10.66
CA SER A 634 18.59 4.29 10.94
C SER A 634 17.09 4.63 11.07
N ASP A 635 16.54 5.46 10.20
CA ASP A 635 15.12 5.86 10.15
C ASP A 635 14.25 4.98 9.20
N VAL A 636 14.79 3.85 8.77
CA VAL A 636 14.14 2.95 7.81
C VAL A 636 13.85 1.59 8.45
N LEU A 637 12.62 1.11 8.31
CA LEU A 637 12.24 -0.27 8.61
C LEU A 637 12.54 -1.13 7.39
N VAL A 638 13.40 -2.13 7.54
CA VAL A 638 13.78 -3.10 6.50
C VAL A 638 13.09 -4.43 6.79
N ILE A 639 12.42 -5.00 5.78
CA ILE A 639 11.66 -6.24 5.91
C ILE A 639 12.00 -7.16 4.74
N GLN A 640 12.44 -8.39 5.03
CA GLN A 640 12.63 -9.45 4.03
C GLN A 640 11.31 -10.20 3.84
N GLY A 641 10.63 -9.90 2.74
CA GLY A 641 9.35 -10.48 2.41
C GLY A 641 9.45 -11.73 1.53
N GLU A 642 8.38 -12.51 1.52
CA GLU A 642 8.22 -13.72 0.71
C GLU A 642 6.76 -13.86 0.30
N SER A 643 6.48 -14.13 -0.99
CA SER A 643 5.11 -14.26 -1.50
C SER A 643 4.30 -15.33 -0.75
N LEU A 644 2.98 -15.15 -0.65
CA LEU A 644 2.09 -16.09 0.03
C LEU A 644 2.24 -17.52 -0.51
N ALA A 645 2.29 -17.68 -1.84
CA ALA A 645 2.46 -19.00 -2.47
C ALA A 645 3.79 -19.66 -2.07
N SER A 646 4.89 -18.90 -2.08
CA SER A 646 6.20 -19.39 -1.65
C SER A 646 6.19 -19.79 -0.17
N ARG A 647 5.62 -18.96 0.71
CA ARG A 647 5.48 -19.27 2.14
C ARG A 647 4.71 -20.56 2.38
N MET A 648 3.57 -20.73 1.69
CA MET A 648 2.75 -21.93 1.82
C MET A 648 3.50 -23.19 1.39
N LEU A 649 4.08 -23.17 0.20
CA LEU A 649 4.80 -24.31 -0.37
C LEU A 649 6.07 -24.69 0.40
N ASN A 650 6.71 -23.72 1.06
CA ASN A 650 7.90 -23.93 1.88
C ASN A 650 7.58 -24.20 3.35
N GLY A 651 6.31 -24.21 3.76
CA GLY A 651 5.91 -24.35 5.17
C GLY A 651 6.43 -23.20 6.04
N ARG A 652 6.54 -21.99 5.48
CA ARG A 652 7.04 -20.77 6.14
C ARG A 652 5.95 -19.71 6.32
N LEU A 653 4.70 -20.15 6.52
CA LEU A 653 3.62 -19.26 6.93
C LEU A 653 4.02 -18.51 8.22
N MET A 654 3.38 -17.39 8.48
CA MET A 654 3.57 -16.66 9.73
C MET A 654 3.24 -17.56 10.92
N LYS A 655 4.08 -17.55 11.94
CA LYS A 655 3.88 -18.41 13.10
C LYS A 655 2.64 -17.99 13.88
N GLY A 656 1.72 -18.94 14.12
CA GLY A 656 0.63 -18.77 15.06
C GLY A 656 1.13 -18.67 16.49
N GLY A 657 0.28 -18.22 17.42
CA GLY A 657 0.63 -18.10 18.84
C GLY A 657 0.01 -16.90 19.54
N ALA A 658 0.54 -16.58 20.72
CA ALA A 658 0.11 -15.44 21.50
C ALA A 658 0.95 -14.20 21.17
N TYR A 659 0.29 -13.12 20.82
CA TYR A 659 0.90 -11.86 20.47
C TYR A 659 0.36 -10.72 21.32
N THR A 660 1.17 -9.69 21.51
CA THR A 660 0.76 -8.49 22.24
C THR A 660 0.47 -7.33 21.27
N SER A 661 -0.71 -6.74 21.43
CA SER A 661 -1.06 -5.47 20.78
C SER A 661 -0.38 -4.27 21.45
N ARG A 662 0.16 -4.45 22.67
CA ARG A 662 0.68 -3.38 23.53
C ARG A 662 -0.36 -2.27 23.78
N HIS A 663 -1.64 -2.64 23.86
CA HIS A 663 -2.79 -1.72 23.96
C HIS A 663 -2.87 -0.70 22.81
N ASP A 664 -2.28 -1.03 21.66
CA ASP A 664 -2.29 -0.22 20.45
C ASP A 664 -3.23 -0.85 19.41
N HIS A 665 -4.31 -0.13 19.10
CA HIS A 665 -5.33 -0.58 18.14
C HIS A 665 -4.76 -0.84 16.74
N ARG A 666 -3.74 -0.10 16.28
CA ARG A 666 -3.10 -0.31 14.97
C ARG A 666 -2.32 -1.62 14.94
N MET A 667 -1.68 -1.98 16.07
CA MET A 667 -1.02 -3.27 16.21
C MET A 667 -2.01 -4.43 16.24
N ALA A 668 -3.13 -4.28 16.97
CA ALA A 668 -4.18 -5.30 17.00
C ALA A 668 -4.78 -5.54 15.61
N MET A 669 -5.05 -4.48 14.84
CA MET A 669 -5.57 -4.58 13.46
C MET A 669 -4.55 -5.24 12.52
N ALA A 670 -3.28 -4.86 12.59
CA ALA A 670 -2.22 -5.46 11.77
C ALA A 670 -2.00 -6.95 12.09
N LEU A 671 -2.05 -7.33 13.37
CA LEU A 671 -2.01 -8.73 13.82
C LEU A 671 -3.18 -9.54 13.23
N THR A 672 -4.36 -8.92 13.14
CA THR A 672 -5.55 -9.54 12.55
C THR A 672 -5.34 -9.79 11.05
N VAL A 673 -4.80 -8.82 10.31
CA VAL A 673 -4.45 -9.02 8.89
C VAL A 673 -3.41 -10.14 8.75
N ALA A 674 -2.35 -10.13 9.56
CA ALA A 674 -1.31 -11.15 9.54
C ALA A 674 -1.85 -12.56 9.84
N SER A 675 -2.90 -12.69 10.66
CA SER A 675 -3.51 -13.96 11.03
C SER A 675 -4.06 -14.76 9.84
N LEU A 676 -4.46 -14.09 8.76
CA LEU A 676 -4.92 -14.74 7.53
C LEU A 676 -3.83 -15.59 6.85
N GLY A 677 -2.56 -15.25 7.06
CA GLY A 677 -1.40 -15.95 6.51
C GLY A 677 -0.60 -16.74 7.55
N ALA A 678 -1.21 -17.09 8.69
CA ALA A 678 -0.55 -17.82 9.77
C ALA A 678 -0.73 -19.34 9.65
N ASP A 679 0.22 -20.10 10.20
CA ASP A 679 0.21 -21.57 10.27
C ASP A 679 -0.69 -22.12 11.38
N GLY A 680 -1.23 -21.24 12.23
CA GLY A 680 -2.12 -21.57 13.33
C GLY A 680 -2.80 -20.33 13.90
N PRO A 681 -3.70 -20.49 14.89
CA PRO A 681 -4.41 -19.36 15.49
C PRO A 681 -3.48 -18.30 16.08
N ILE A 682 -3.79 -17.03 15.84
CA ILE A 682 -3.17 -15.90 16.51
C ILE A 682 -4.12 -15.42 17.61
N SER A 683 -3.64 -15.39 18.86
CA SER A 683 -4.36 -14.78 19.98
C SER A 683 -3.71 -13.44 20.33
N ILE A 684 -4.53 -12.40 20.43
CA ILE A 684 -4.11 -11.04 20.77
C ILE A 684 -4.49 -10.76 22.23
N ASP A 685 -3.56 -10.24 23.03
CA ASP A 685 -3.72 -10.01 24.47
C ASP A 685 -4.80 -9.00 24.80
N ASP A 686 -4.94 -7.94 23.99
CA ASP A 686 -5.95 -6.91 24.14
C ASP A 686 -6.59 -6.59 22.77
N THR A 687 -7.76 -7.15 22.54
CA THR A 687 -8.59 -6.88 21.37
C THR A 687 -9.52 -5.70 21.59
N ALA A 688 -9.80 -5.32 22.85
CA ALA A 688 -10.70 -4.22 23.17
C ALA A 688 -10.12 -2.85 22.75
N CYS A 689 -8.79 -2.75 22.64
CA CYS A 689 -8.13 -1.50 22.25
C CYS A 689 -8.56 -0.96 20.87
N VAL A 690 -9.16 -1.78 19.99
CA VAL A 690 -9.68 -1.33 18.69
C VAL A 690 -10.85 -0.37 18.83
N ALA A 691 -11.61 -0.42 19.95
CA ALA A 691 -12.72 0.47 20.25
C ALA A 691 -12.31 1.96 20.26
N LYS A 692 -11.01 2.24 20.41
CA LYS A 692 -10.43 3.58 20.32
C LYS A 692 -10.69 4.27 18.98
N SER A 693 -10.77 3.50 17.89
CA SER A 693 -11.00 4.05 16.54
C SER A 693 -12.03 3.27 15.72
N PHE A 694 -12.20 1.98 15.94
CA PHE A 694 -13.10 1.12 15.17
C PHE A 694 -13.64 -0.02 16.06
N PRO A 695 -14.68 0.22 16.88
CA PRO A 695 -15.24 -0.78 17.79
C PRO A 695 -15.67 -2.08 17.12
N GLU A 696 -16.24 -2.00 15.92
CA GLU A 696 -16.79 -3.13 15.15
C GLU A 696 -15.74 -3.80 14.24
N PHE A 697 -14.43 -3.54 14.44
CA PHE A 697 -13.37 -4.01 13.54
C PHE A 697 -13.38 -5.52 13.35
N PHE A 698 -13.42 -6.31 14.43
CA PHE A 698 -13.37 -7.78 14.34
C PHE A 698 -14.64 -8.35 13.71
N GLU A 699 -15.80 -7.77 13.99
CA GLU A 699 -17.08 -8.16 13.39
C GLU A 699 -17.07 -7.87 11.88
N THR A 700 -16.56 -6.69 11.48
CA THR A 700 -16.45 -6.29 10.07
C THR A 700 -15.41 -7.14 9.33
N PHE A 701 -14.34 -7.54 10.02
CA PHE A 701 -13.33 -8.42 9.46
C PHE A 701 -13.80 -9.87 9.37
N ASP A 702 -14.82 -10.25 10.17
CA ASP A 702 -15.44 -11.59 10.21
C ASP A 702 -14.44 -12.70 10.64
N ILE A 703 -13.77 -12.48 11.78
CA ILE A 703 -12.86 -13.42 12.45
C ILE A 703 -13.41 -13.78 13.84
#